data_5f92008793943788cade7e8f29109b1d
#
_entry.id   5f92008793943788cade7e8f29109b1d
#
_cell.length_a   1.000
_cell.length_b   1.000
_cell.length_c   1.000
_cell.angle_alpha   90.00
_cell.angle_beta   90.00
_cell.angle_gamma   90.00
#
_symmetry.space_group_name_H-M   'P 1'
#
loop_
_entity.id
_entity.type
_entity.pdbx_description
1 polymer ?
#
loop_
_entity_poly.entity_id
_entity_poly.type
_entity_poly.pdbx_seq_one_letter_code
_entity_poly.pdbx_strand_id
1 'polypeptide(L)'
;MDIINRGIAFVALFLSVSAFAAFEDDLPYLKSKWRSDVTDKSTGLGVEELKVKAEKIAAAGKGVKPWCLVKAEIFKMICEEMSVGFSPHDAFPAFSCWSKKNRVLTKLINERIAEVDSTYCPDAKVKSKEVKGSILRHDYDHAVPDWDRILKLGFPGIKAEIDASKATNDYSKAMRIVADAMLNNVKRLVKIAEDSKEANNPVIKAEIVALKNLAKAPPKTAYEVMLFQLLFFYYGEHLDHLQVRSLGNWDRLLKPYYEADLKSGRTTREEFKNLVKHFWWQWGSLDNWWGQPVYIGGTKADGTTEYNEVSRIVLEVVDEVHVPTPKLQMKIAPNTPDDILSKALDMARRHRSIVFCGEEPMAKAMAAMGFSAEEARTLDIWGCYEFQPRAAANTTLPCIINMPRIMVDLLEKARIGELKAATFEDFEKEFHRELERRLEISLDVVRAYEANMDEFIPALVHSLSIKSCVDEGKNAIGNGMKYNLSVILQAGSGTAVDALAAVKEIVYERKEMTLAELGQVMADDWKGHDELRLRMRASRRKWGNNEPLTNKLKRDLYRVFGAAVNGKANSRGGKFFASGHSIDFFYIMGRHTKATPDGRMKGEEFSKNISPAPGADREGPTALVASINAINTRDIPGDIILDMMIHPSTIQGEKGLMAMKVLIDRYFAAGGCAMHFNVFSAEELRDAQEHPERYENLQVRMCGWNVRWNDLSKKLQDAYILRAEGVLQP
;
A
#
# COMPACT_ATOMS: atom_id res chain seq x y z
N MET A 1 -57.56 6.00 8.91
CA MET A 1 -56.54 5.97 7.81
C MET A 1 -55.15 6.38 8.27
N ASP A 2 -54.97 7.24 9.27
CA ASP A 2 -53.61 7.70 9.72
C ASP A 2 -52.79 6.69 10.52
N ILE A 3 -53.41 5.74 11.19
CA ILE A 3 -52.67 4.76 12.01
C ILE A 3 -52.03 3.64 11.12
N ILE A 4 -52.71 3.29 10.01
CA ILE A 4 -52.21 2.28 9.04
C ILE A 4 -51.05 2.83 8.23
N ASN A 5 -51.07 4.11 7.86
CA ASN A 5 -49.96 4.76 7.13
C ASN A 5 -48.72 4.96 8.02
N ARG A 6 -48.86 5.19 9.33
CA ARG A 6 -47.73 5.27 10.27
C ARG A 6 -47.10 3.89 10.53
N GLY A 7 -47.93 2.84 10.54
CA GLY A 7 -47.43 1.44 10.69
C GLY A 7 -46.62 0.97 9.47
N ILE A 8 -47.05 1.32 8.25
CA ILE A 8 -46.37 0.94 7.01
C ILE A 8 -45.04 1.74 6.83
N ALA A 9 -45.01 3.04 7.24
CA ALA A 9 -43.79 3.83 7.24
C ALA A 9 -42.78 3.32 8.30
N PHE A 10 -43.24 2.82 9.43
CA PHE A 10 -42.39 2.25 10.49
C PHE A 10 -41.82 0.87 10.10
N VAL A 11 -42.57 0.02 9.40
CA VAL A 11 -42.09 -1.29 8.90
C VAL A 11 -41.07 -1.13 7.77
N ALA A 12 -41.21 -0.12 6.90
CA ALA A 12 -40.22 0.14 5.84
C ALA A 12 -38.89 0.67 6.37
N LEU A 13 -38.83 1.27 7.60
CA LEU A 13 -37.58 1.76 8.19
C LEU A 13 -36.76 0.68 8.93
N PHE A 14 -37.36 -0.48 9.26
CA PHE A 14 -36.70 -1.55 10.00
C PHE A 14 -36.00 -2.60 9.12
N LEU A 15 -36.09 -2.51 7.82
CA LEU A 15 -35.65 -3.57 6.90
C LEU A 15 -34.16 -3.53 6.49
N SER A 16 -33.32 -2.63 7.02
CA SER A 16 -32.05 -2.39 6.34
C SER A 16 -30.87 -3.24 6.75
N VAL A 17 -30.79 -3.82 7.94
CA VAL A 17 -29.64 -4.66 8.36
C VAL A 17 -30.05 -6.07 8.79
N SER A 18 -31.20 -6.27 9.37
CA SER A 18 -31.78 -7.59 9.66
C SER A 18 -32.12 -8.44 8.40
N ALA A 19 -31.91 -7.85 7.21
CA ALA A 19 -32.16 -8.52 5.93
C ALA A 19 -31.05 -9.49 5.52
N PHE A 20 -29.82 -9.33 6.04
CA PHE A 20 -28.67 -10.14 5.65
C PHE A 20 -28.64 -11.42 6.47
N ALA A 21 -28.49 -12.58 5.77
CA ALA A 21 -28.24 -13.86 6.43
C ALA A 21 -26.92 -13.83 7.22
N ALA A 22 -26.70 -14.81 8.08
CA ALA A 22 -25.40 -14.94 8.73
C ALA A 22 -24.31 -15.15 7.68
N PHE A 23 -23.19 -14.48 7.85
CA PHE A 23 -22.06 -14.56 6.90
C PHE A 23 -21.63 -16.01 6.64
N GLU A 24 -21.69 -16.83 7.67
CA GLU A 24 -21.34 -18.25 7.60
C GLU A 24 -22.27 -19.04 6.67
N ASP A 25 -23.54 -18.67 6.60
CA ASP A 25 -24.53 -19.30 5.71
C ASP A 25 -24.29 -18.92 4.23
N ASP A 26 -23.87 -17.68 3.99
CA ASP A 26 -23.57 -17.17 2.65
C ASP A 26 -22.14 -17.53 2.18
N LEU A 27 -21.25 -17.94 3.09
CA LEU A 27 -19.84 -18.19 2.79
C LEU A 27 -19.59 -19.22 1.65
N PRO A 28 -20.36 -20.31 1.50
CA PRO A 28 -20.20 -21.23 0.37
C PRO A 28 -20.43 -20.52 -0.98
N TYR A 29 -21.45 -19.67 -1.08
CA TYR A 29 -21.71 -18.88 -2.27
C TYR A 29 -20.59 -17.85 -2.51
N LEU A 30 -20.21 -17.09 -1.48
CA LEU A 30 -19.16 -16.08 -1.55
C LEU A 30 -17.81 -16.69 -1.97
N LYS A 31 -17.48 -17.89 -1.49
CA LYS A 31 -16.29 -18.65 -1.94
C LYS A 31 -16.37 -19.04 -3.40
N SER A 32 -17.54 -19.44 -3.90
CA SER A 32 -17.73 -19.79 -5.32
C SER A 32 -17.56 -18.60 -6.26
N LYS A 33 -17.70 -17.39 -5.73
CA LYS A 33 -17.53 -16.11 -6.45
C LYS A 33 -16.16 -15.46 -6.23
N TRP A 34 -15.28 -16.11 -5.49
CA TRP A 34 -13.94 -15.57 -5.23
C TRP A 34 -13.22 -15.19 -6.52
N ARG A 35 -12.82 -13.93 -6.62
CA ARG A 35 -12.13 -13.36 -7.80
C ARG A 35 -12.89 -13.56 -9.13
N SER A 36 -14.22 -13.71 -9.09
CA SER A 36 -15.04 -13.85 -10.31
C SER A 36 -15.69 -12.51 -10.70
N ASP A 37 -15.85 -12.31 -12.00
CA ASP A 37 -16.57 -11.17 -12.59
C ASP A 37 -17.99 -11.59 -12.97
N VAL A 38 -18.88 -10.60 -13.07
CA VAL A 38 -20.25 -10.81 -13.57
C VAL A 38 -20.20 -11.12 -15.07
N THR A 39 -20.77 -12.24 -15.44
CA THR A 39 -20.84 -12.73 -16.83
C THR A 39 -22.23 -12.63 -17.44
N ASP A 40 -23.26 -12.28 -16.65
CA ASP A 40 -24.63 -12.09 -17.14
C ASP A 40 -24.73 -10.86 -18.06
N LYS A 41 -24.95 -11.15 -19.35
CA LYS A 41 -25.08 -10.12 -20.38
C LYS A 41 -26.45 -9.45 -20.44
N SER A 42 -27.43 -9.92 -19.67
CA SER A 42 -28.77 -9.30 -19.63
C SER A 42 -28.75 -7.92 -18.96
N THR A 43 -27.76 -7.65 -18.12
CA THR A 43 -27.60 -6.40 -17.36
C THR A 43 -26.62 -5.41 -18.00
N GLY A 44 -25.87 -5.82 -19.02
CA GLY A 44 -24.90 -4.98 -19.71
C GLY A 44 -23.80 -5.76 -20.42
N LEU A 45 -22.69 -5.09 -20.74
CA LEU A 45 -21.58 -5.65 -21.50
C LEU A 45 -20.53 -6.30 -20.59
N GLY A 46 -19.89 -7.34 -21.11
CA GLY A 46 -18.70 -7.94 -20.53
C GLY A 46 -17.45 -7.11 -20.81
N VAL A 47 -16.34 -7.48 -20.12
CA VAL A 47 -15.07 -6.74 -20.19
C VAL A 47 -14.51 -6.60 -21.60
N GLU A 48 -14.54 -7.67 -22.40
CA GLU A 48 -13.95 -7.64 -23.75
C GLU A 48 -14.73 -6.71 -24.69
N GLU A 49 -16.03 -6.66 -24.58
CA GLU A 49 -16.88 -5.74 -25.36
C GLU A 49 -16.63 -4.29 -24.95
N LEU A 50 -16.47 -4.03 -23.64
CA LEU A 50 -16.10 -2.71 -23.11
C LEU A 50 -14.71 -2.25 -23.57
N LYS A 51 -13.70 -3.16 -23.62
CA LYS A 51 -12.36 -2.85 -24.15
C LYS A 51 -12.42 -2.42 -25.62
N VAL A 52 -13.17 -3.14 -26.47
CA VAL A 52 -13.34 -2.78 -27.88
C VAL A 52 -13.97 -1.38 -28.03
N LYS A 53 -14.99 -1.06 -27.23
CA LYS A 53 -15.59 0.29 -27.25
C LYS A 53 -14.62 1.35 -26.77
N ALA A 54 -13.88 1.09 -25.69
CA ALA A 54 -12.86 2.00 -25.16
C ALA A 54 -11.78 2.32 -26.19
N GLU A 55 -11.29 1.32 -26.94
CA GLU A 55 -10.32 1.50 -28.01
C GLU A 55 -10.88 2.37 -29.16
N LYS A 56 -12.15 2.21 -29.52
CA LYS A 56 -12.81 3.08 -30.53
C LYS A 56 -12.90 4.53 -30.06
N ILE A 57 -13.28 4.78 -28.81
CA ILE A 57 -13.34 6.14 -28.22
C ILE A 57 -11.93 6.75 -28.20
N ALA A 58 -10.93 5.98 -27.74
CA ALA A 58 -9.54 6.43 -27.69
C ALA A 58 -9.00 6.79 -29.08
N ALA A 59 -9.26 5.96 -30.09
CA ALA A 59 -8.85 6.21 -31.48
C ALA A 59 -9.50 7.46 -32.07
N ALA A 60 -10.79 7.68 -31.82
CA ALA A 60 -11.53 8.87 -32.27
C ALA A 60 -11.07 10.16 -31.56
N GLY A 61 -10.60 10.06 -30.33
CA GLY A 61 -10.08 11.20 -29.56
C GLY A 61 -8.62 11.55 -29.83
N LYS A 62 -7.85 10.64 -30.41
CA LYS A 62 -6.40 10.80 -30.60
C LYS A 62 -6.07 12.01 -31.49
N GLY A 63 -5.27 12.95 -30.94
CA GLY A 63 -4.90 14.20 -31.63
C GLY A 63 -6.03 15.22 -31.77
N VAL A 64 -7.24 14.90 -31.29
CA VAL A 64 -8.43 15.78 -31.37
C VAL A 64 -8.83 16.34 -30.00
N LYS A 65 -8.70 15.52 -28.94
CA LYS A 65 -9.08 15.88 -27.57
C LYS A 65 -7.91 15.63 -26.61
N PRO A 66 -7.77 16.43 -25.53
CA PRO A 66 -6.90 16.09 -24.40
C PRO A 66 -7.22 14.73 -23.82
N TRP A 67 -6.19 14.01 -23.35
CA TRP A 67 -6.35 12.65 -22.82
C TRP A 67 -7.34 12.57 -21.64
N CYS A 68 -7.41 13.59 -20.79
CA CYS A 68 -8.38 13.63 -19.68
C CYS A 68 -9.84 13.56 -20.15
N LEU A 69 -10.18 14.22 -21.26
CA LEU A 69 -11.53 14.16 -21.84
C LEU A 69 -11.82 12.78 -22.47
N VAL A 70 -10.87 12.23 -23.20
CA VAL A 70 -10.99 10.87 -23.77
C VAL A 70 -11.21 9.84 -22.68
N LYS A 71 -10.42 9.92 -21.61
CA LYS A 71 -10.54 9.04 -20.44
C LYS A 71 -11.90 9.18 -19.76
N ALA A 72 -12.41 10.41 -19.60
CA ALA A 72 -13.72 10.67 -19.03
C ALA A 72 -14.88 10.11 -19.89
N GLU A 73 -14.78 10.17 -21.21
CA GLU A 73 -15.76 9.57 -22.13
C GLU A 73 -15.76 8.03 -22.05
N ILE A 74 -14.58 7.41 -21.93
CA ILE A 74 -14.46 5.97 -21.71
C ILE A 74 -15.06 5.58 -20.35
N PHE A 75 -14.73 6.32 -19.29
CA PHE A 75 -15.29 6.12 -17.95
C PHE A 75 -16.83 6.16 -17.99
N LYS A 76 -17.40 7.18 -18.65
CA LYS A 76 -18.84 7.32 -18.83
C LYS A 76 -19.45 6.10 -19.54
N MET A 77 -18.86 5.68 -20.65
CA MET A 77 -19.31 4.51 -21.42
C MET A 77 -19.31 3.24 -20.55
N ILE A 78 -18.26 3.01 -19.74
CA ILE A 78 -18.21 1.86 -18.85
C ILE A 78 -19.32 1.92 -17.80
N CYS A 79 -19.54 3.07 -17.16
CA CYS A 79 -20.63 3.29 -16.19
C CYS A 79 -22.01 3.01 -16.77
N GLU A 80 -22.24 3.36 -18.03
CA GLU A 80 -23.50 3.18 -18.71
C GLU A 80 -23.76 1.75 -19.18
N GLU A 81 -22.70 1.00 -19.52
CA GLU A 81 -22.86 -0.25 -20.27
C GLU A 81 -22.34 -1.52 -19.58
N MET A 82 -21.54 -1.43 -18.51
CA MET A 82 -20.99 -2.62 -17.83
C MET A 82 -22.08 -3.51 -17.24
N SER A 83 -21.86 -4.83 -17.25
CA SER A 83 -22.72 -5.79 -16.56
C SER A 83 -22.59 -5.66 -15.03
N VAL A 84 -23.73 -5.81 -14.35
CA VAL A 84 -23.85 -5.72 -12.88
C VAL A 84 -24.65 -6.93 -12.39
N GLY A 85 -24.24 -7.51 -11.24
CA GLY A 85 -24.93 -8.62 -10.58
C GLY A 85 -25.39 -8.22 -9.18
N PHE A 86 -26.56 -8.74 -8.82
CA PHE A 86 -27.12 -8.71 -7.47
C PHE A 86 -27.41 -10.13 -7.03
N SER A 87 -27.22 -10.45 -5.76
CA SER A 87 -27.42 -11.78 -5.23
C SER A 87 -28.06 -11.75 -3.84
N PRO A 88 -29.00 -12.64 -3.54
CA PRO A 88 -29.53 -12.83 -2.18
C PRO A 88 -28.47 -13.19 -1.12
N HIS A 89 -27.32 -13.65 -1.55
CA HIS A 89 -26.19 -14.11 -0.72
C HIS A 89 -25.02 -13.13 -0.67
N ASP A 90 -25.18 -11.93 -1.19
CA ASP A 90 -24.15 -10.89 -1.15
C ASP A 90 -24.77 -9.57 -0.72
N ALA A 91 -24.15 -8.90 0.23
CA ALA A 91 -24.62 -7.60 0.73
C ALA A 91 -24.25 -6.42 -0.19
N PHE A 92 -23.53 -6.69 -1.28
CA PHE A 92 -22.98 -5.66 -2.17
C PHE A 92 -23.05 -6.08 -3.65
N PRO A 93 -23.30 -5.14 -4.57
CA PRO A 93 -23.34 -5.46 -6.00
C PRO A 93 -21.97 -5.86 -6.54
N ALA A 94 -21.94 -6.76 -7.51
CA ALA A 94 -20.76 -7.16 -8.26
C ALA A 94 -20.79 -6.58 -9.69
N PHE A 95 -19.61 -6.43 -10.32
CA PHE A 95 -19.43 -5.78 -11.61
C PHE A 95 -18.60 -6.64 -12.56
N SER A 96 -18.79 -6.49 -13.86
CA SER A 96 -18.02 -7.23 -14.88
C SER A 96 -16.52 -6.93 -14.86
N CYS A 97 -16.11 -5.77 -14.33
CA CYS A 97 -14.71 -5.37 -14.16
C CYS A 97 -14.25 -5.54 -12.70
N TRP A 98 -14.77 -6.53 -11.96
CA TRP A 98 -14.47 -6.73 -10.55
C TRP A 98 -13.01 -7.07 -10.28
N SER A 99 -12.43 -7.91 -11.12
CA SER A 99 -11.03 -8.32 -11.01
C SER A 99 -10.08 -7.24 -11.57
N LYS A 100 -8.94 -7.04 -10.91
CA LYS A 100 -7.89 -6.13 -11.40
C LYS A 100 -7.37 -6.51 -12.78
N LYS A 101 -7.35 -7.80 -13.13
CA LYS A 101 -6.94 -8.30 -14.46
C LYS A 101 -7.89 -7.84 -15.57
N ASN A 102 -9.12 -7.53 -15.22
CA ASN A 102 -10.19 -7.19 -16.15
C ASN A 102 -10.45 -5.68 -16.27
N ARG A 103 -9.50 -4.83 -15.89
CA ARG A 103 -9.60 -3.37 -16.06
C ARG A 103 -9.58 -3.03 -17.56
N VAL A 104 -10.57 -2.24 -17.98
CA VAL A 104 -10.77 -1.86 -19.39
C VAL A 104 -9.63 -0.96 -19.90
N LEU A 105 -9.14 -0.04 -19.07
CA LEU A 105 -8.18 0.98 -19.47
C LEU A 105 -6.71 0.50 -19.49
N THR A 106 -6.37 -0.68 -18.99
CA THR A 106 -4.97 -1.10 -18.79
C THR A 106 -4.11 -0.97 -20.06
N LYS A 107 -4.60 -1.46 -21.21
CA LYS A 107 -3.88 -1.38 -22.48
C LYS A 107 -3.69 0.08 -22.92
N LEU A 108 -4.77 0.86 -22.90
CA LEU A 108 -4.74 2.26 -23.34
C LEU A 108 -3.82 3.13 -22.49
N ILE A 109 -3.77 2.89 -21.18
CA ILE A 109 -2.86 3.60 -20.27
C ILE A 109 -1.40 3.22 -20.56
N ASN A 110 -1.11 1.94 -20.79
CA ASN A 110 0.25 1.51 -21.15
C ASN A 110 0.72 2.12 -22.48
N GLU A 111 -0.18 2.18 -23.48
CA GLU A 111 0.10 2.84 -24.76
C GLU A 111 0.34 4.34 -24.56
N ARG A 112 -0.47 5.01 -23.73
CA ARG A 112 -0.31 6.43 -23.39
C ARG A 112 1.01 6.70 -22.66
N ILE A 113 1.39 5.86 -21.71
CA ILE A 113 2.68 5.93 -21.02
C ILE A 113 3.84 5.85 -22.02
N ALA A 114 3.79 4.92 -22.98
CA ALA A 114 4.82 4.77 -24.01
C ALA A 114 4.89 5.99 -24.96
N GLU A 115 3.75 6.60 -25.26
CA GLU A 115 3.66 7.84 -26.06
C GLU A 115 4.27 9.03 -25.28
N VAL A 116 3.96 9.18 -23.99
CA VAL A 116 4.55 10.24 -23.13
C VAL A 116 6.06 10.07 -23.04
N ASP A 117 6.57 8.85 -22.86
CA ASP A 117 8.00 8.55 -22.83
C ASP A 117 8.73 9.02 -24.10
N SER A 118 8.11 8.86 -25.25
CA SER A 118 8.74 9.19 -26.54
C SER A 118 8.55 10.64 -26.95
N THR A 119 7.43 11.25 -26.59
CA THR A 119 7.02 12.57 -27.07
C THR A 119 7.38 13.69 -26.09
N TYR A 120 7.17 13.46 -24.78
CA TYR A 120 7.34 14.50 -23.75
C TYR A 120 8.60 14.31 -22.91
N CYS A 121 9.16 13.09 -22.82
CA CYS A 121 10.27 12.77 -21.95
C CYS A 121 11.43 12.01 -22.65
N PRO A 122 11.81 12.31 -23.92
CA PRO A 122 12.81 11.54 -24.64
C PRO A 122 14.18 11.56 -23.94
N ASP A 123 14.61 12.71 -23.43
CA ASP A 123 15.90 12.85 -22.73
C ASP A 123 15.90 12.11 -21.39
N ALA A 124 14.79 12.10 -20.66
CA ALA A 124 14.64 11.35 -19.42
C ALA A 124 14.79 9.84 -19.67
N LYS A 125 14.24 9.33 -20.77
CA LYS A 125 14.40 7.93 -21.20
C LYS A 125 15.85 7.58 -21.49
N VAL A 126 16.62 8.50 -22.08
CA VAL A 126 18.07 8.30 -22.32
C VAL A 126 18.84 8.32 -21.00
N LYS A 127 18.64 9.35 -20.15
CA LYS A 127 19.29 9.49 -18.85
C LYS A 127 19.00 8.30 -17.91
N SER A 128 17.79 7.72 -17.95
CA SER A 128 17.43 6.58 -17.10
C SER A 128 18.36 5.37 -17.27
N LYS A 129 18.99 5.23 -18.45
CA LYS A 129 19.94 4.15 -18.73
C LYS A 129 21.26 4.28 -17.95
N GLU A 130 21.58 5.46 -17.43
CA GLU A 130 22.80 5.70 -16.64
C GLU A 130 22.68 5.21 -15.20
N VAL A 131 21.45 5.00 -14.70
CA VAL A 131 21.14 4.50 -13.35
C VAL A 131 20.61 3.06 -13.40
N LYS A 132 21.31 2.19 -14.11
CA LYS A 132 20.93 0.79 -14.31
C LYS A 132 20.61 0.09 -13.00
N GLY A 133 19.51 -0.66 -12.98
CA GLY A 133 19.05 -1.44 -11.83
C GLY A 133 18.21 -0.66 -10.85
N SER A 134 18.09 0.67 -10.94
CA SER A 134 17.07 1.46 -10.26
C SER A 134 15.77 1.49 -11.09
N ILE A 135 14.65 1.73 -10.44
CA ILE A 135 13.35 1.91 -11.09
C ILE A 135 12.97 3.38 -11.00
N LEU A 136 12.61 3.95 -12.13
CA LEU A 136 12.17 5.34 -12.25
C LEU A 136 10.76 5.36 -12.83
N ARG A 137 9.96 6.33 -12.48
CA ARG A 137 8.55 6.41 -12.86
C ARG A 137 7.75 5.20 -12.38
N HIS A 138 7.86 4.87 -11.08
CA HIS A 138 7.20 3.69 -10.56
C HIS A 138 5.73 3.95 -10.23
N ASP A 139 5.44 4.70 -9.22
CA ASP A 139 4.13 4.68 -8.56
C ASP A 139 3.59 6.10 -8.39
N TYR A 140 2.83 6.53 -9.40
CA TYR A 140 2.18 7.84 -9.42
C TYR A 140 0.68 7.79 -9.18
N ASP A 141 0.06 6.62 -9.23
CA ASP A 141 -1.38 6.44 -9.29
C ASP A 141 -2.05 6.16 -7.93
N HIS A 142 -1.34 6.37 -6.80
CA HIS A 142 -1.92 6.25 -5.47
C HIS A 142 -2.88 7.40 -5.16
N ALA A 143 -4.11 7.04 -4.79
CA ALA A 143 -5.16 7.96 -4.38
C ALA A 143 -5.56 7.74 -2.92
N VAL A 144 -5.61 8.84 -2.15
CA VAL A 144 -6.13 8.86 -0.77
C VAL A 144 -7.29 9.84 -0.74
N PRO A 145 -8.54 9.36 -0.94
CA PRO A 145 -9.72 10.23 -1.01
C PRO A 145 -9.96 11.00 0.29
N ASP A 146 -10.46 12.22 0.19
CA ASP A 146 -10.99 12.94 1.35
C ASP A 146 -12.36 12.33 1.75
N TRP A 147 -12.30 11.22 2.49
CA TRP A 147 -13.49 10.50 2.94
C TRP A 147 -14.41 11.36 3.81
N ASP A 148 -13.86 12.26 4.64
CA ASP A 148 -14.66 13.16 5.48
C ASP A 148 -15.55 14.08 4.63
N ARG A 149 -15.00 14.59 3.53
CA ARG A 149 -15.71 15.47 2.62
C ARG A 149 -16.72 14.70 1.76
N ILE A 150 -16.29 13.65 1.08
CA ILE A 150 -17.17 12.97 0.12
C ILE A 150 -18.32 12.20 0.77
N LEU A 151 -18.13 11.70 2.01
CA LEU A 151 -19.22 11.12 2.77
C LEU A 151 -20.27 12.17 3.18
N LYS A 152 -19.88 13.42 3.43
CA LYS A 152 -20.82 14.53 3.70
C LYS A 152 -21.55 15.00 2.45
N LEU A 153 -20.93 14.89 1.28
CA LEU A 153 -21.51 15.33 0.01
C LEU A 153 -22.41 14.25 -0.63
N GLY A 154 -21.99 12.99 -0.54
CA GLY A 154 -22.55 11.92 -1.35
C GLY A 154 -22.32 12.15 -2.86
N PHE A 155 -22.76 11.25 -3.72
CA PHE A 155 -22.63 11.41 -5.17
C PHE A 155 -23.35 12.65 -5.71
N PRO A 156 -24.57 13.01 -5.23
CA PRO A 156 -25.23 14.25 -5.68
C PRO A 156 -24.46 15.52 -5.29
N GLY A 157 -23.90 15.57 -4.07
CA GLY A 157 -23.15 16.73 -3.63
C GLY A 157 -21.81 16.89 -4.35
N ILE A 158 -21.10 15.80 -4.65
CA ILE A 158 -19.89 15.81 -5.48
C ILE A 158 -20.19 16.42 -6.85
N LYS A 159 -21.28 15.95 -7.48
CA LYS A 159 -21.73 16.54 -8.77
C LYS A 159 -22.08 18.02 -8.64
N ALA A 160 -22.87 18.39 -7.64
CA ALA A 160 -23.29 19.78 -7.46
C ALA A 160 -22.10 20.74 -7.25
N GLU A 161 -21.06 20.31 -6.51
CA GLU A 161 -19.86 21.12 -6.31
C GLU A 161 -19.06 21.33 -7.61
N ILE A 162 -18.82 20.29 -8.41
CA ILE A 162 -18.09 20.47 -9.67
C ILE A 162 -18.89 21.28 -10.69
N ASP A 163 -20.20 21.16 -10.69
CA ASP A 163 -21.06 21.99 -11.54
C ASP A 163 -21.00 23.46 -11.15
N ALA A 164 -20.93 23.76 -9.85
CA ALA A 164 -20.83 25.12 -9.32
C ALA A 164 -19.40 25.69 -9.42
N SER A 165 -18.39 24.87 -9.73
CA SER A 165 -17.01 25.31 -9.89
C SER A 165 -16.87 26.29 -11.06
N LYS A 166 -16.09 27.37 -10.82
CA LYS A 166 -15.78 28.39 -11.84
C LYS A 166 -14.70 27.92 -12.84
N ALA A 167 -14.04 26.80 -12.59
CA ALA A 167 -13.04 26.25 -13.49
C ALA A 167 -13.69 25.80 -14.81
N THR A 168 -13.12 26.23 -15.95
CA THR A 168 -13.66 25.97 -17.31
C THR A 168 -12.69 25.21 -18.21
N ASN A 169 -11.50 24.85 -17.70
CA ASN A 169 -10.51 24.12 -18.46
C ASN A 169 -10.97 22.68 -18.78
N ASP A 170 -10.23 21.99 -19.63
CA ASP A 170 -10.60 20.65 -20.09
C ASP A 170 -10.58 19.61 -18.95
N TYR A 171 -9.73 19.79 -17.95
CA TYR A 171 -9.71 18.92 -16.78
C TYR A 171 -10.99 19.04 -15.96
N SER A 172 -11.50 20.25 -15.73
CA SER A 172 -12.77 20.47 -15.04
C SER A 172 -13.97 19.95 -15.84
N LYS A 173 -13.94 20.05 -17.19
CA LYS A 173 -14.95 19.43 -18.06
C LYS A 173 -14.93 17.90 -17.92
N ALA A 174 -13.74 17.29 -17.90
CA ALA A 174 -13.59 15.86 -17.71
C ALA A 174 -14.13 15.40 -16.34
N MET A 175 -13.83 16.14 -15.26
CA MET A 175 -14.40 15.88 -13.92
C MET A 175 -15.93 15.96 -13.90
N ARG A 176 -16.55 16.91 -14.61
CA ARG A 176 -18.03 17.00 -14.73
C ARG A 176 -18.61 15.76 -15.41
N ILE A 177 -17.98 15.28 -16.49
CA ILE A 177 -18.40 14.04 -17.18
C ILE A 177 -18.34 12.85 -16.22
N VAL A 178 -17.26 12.73 -15.44
CA VAL A 178 -17.06 11.63 -14.49
C VAL A 178 -18.09 11.71 -13.34
N ALA A 179 -18.30 12.88 -12.75
CA ALA A 179 -19.28 13.07 -11.67
C ALA A 179 -20.71 12.74 -12.11
N ASP A 180 -21.10 13.16 -13.32
CA ASP A 180 -22.36 12.78 -13.94
C ASP A 180 -22.46 11.26 -14.14
N ALA A 181 -21.42 10.65 -14.66
CA ALA A 181 -21.38 9.22 -14.93
C ALA A 181 -21.51 8.40 -13.63
N MET A 182 -20.82 8.79 -12.56
CA MET A 182 -20.92 8.15 -11.25
C MET A 182 -22.36 8.20 -10.71
N LEU A 183 -22.97 9.38 -10.67
CA LEU A 183 -24.34 9.52 -10.18
C LEU A 183 -25.37 8.78 -11.04
N ASN A 184 -25.21 8.81 -12.36
CA ASN A 184 -26.10 8.10 -13.28
C ASN A 184 -25.91 6.58 -13.20
N ASN A 185 -24.69 6.12 -12.93
CA ASN A 185 -24.44 4.70 -12.66
C ASN A 185 -25.18 4.24 -11.40
N VAL A 186 -25.13 4.99 -10.29
CA VAL A 186 -25.90 4.66 -9.08
C VAL A 186 -27.39 4.54 -9.39
N LYS A 187 -27.97 5.47 -10.18
CA LYS A 187 -29.37 5.38 -10.62
C LYS A 187 -29.64 4.14 -11.50
N ARG A 188 -28.68 3.79 -12.36
CA ARG A 188 -28.74 2.59 -13.20
C ARG A 188 -28.71 1.32 -12.34
N LEU A 189 -27.88 1.27 -11.31
CA LEU A 189 -27.84 0.16 -10.35
C LEU A 189 -29.19 -0.06 -9.67
N VAL A 190 -29.88 1.03 -9.25
CA VAL A 190 -31.27 0.95 -8.73
C VAL A 190 -32.18 0.25 -9.71
N LYS A 191 -32.17 0.68 -10.96
CA LYS A 191 -33.05 0.12 -12.00
C LYS A 191 -32.78 -1.37 -12.24
N ILE A 192 -31.49 -1.75 -12.37
CA ILE A 192 -31.11 -3.16 -12.57
C ILE A 192 -31.57 -4.03 -11.40
N ALA A 193 -31.41 -3.55 -10.15
CA ALA A 193 -31.85 -4.26 -8.97
C ALA A 193 -33.39 -4.41 -8.90
N GLU A 194 -34.14 -3.36 -9.26
CA GLU A 194 -35.60 -3.37 -9.33
C GLU A 194 -36.14 -4.32 -10.43
N ASP A 195 -35.47 -4.36 -11.58
CA ASP A 195 -35.83 -5.21 -12.72
C ASP A 195 -35.37 -6.68 -12.52
N SER A 196 -34.59 -6.97 -11.47
CA SER A 196 -34.10 -8.31 -11.14
C SER A 196 -35.25 -9.25 -10.75
N LYS A 197 -35.14 -10.54 -11.10
CA LYS A 197 -36.04 -11.59 -10.62
C LYS A 197 -36.07 -11.71 -9.10
N GLU A 198 -34.97 -11.35 -8.46
CA GLU A 198 -34.77 -11.39 -7.01
C GLU A 198 -35.13 -10.06 -6.30
N ALA A 199 -35.72 -9.08 -7.00
CA ALA A 199 -36.06 -7.76 -6.45
C ALA A 199 -36.92 -7.80 -5.16
N ASN A 200 -37.66 -8.89 -4.94
CA ASN A 200 -38.46 -9.10 -3.74
C ASN A 200 -37.69 -9.73 -2.56
N ASN A 201 -36.47 -10.23 -2.79
CA ASN A 201 -35.61 -10.75 -1.71
C ASN A 201 -35.26 -9.64 -0.71
N PRO A 202 -35.24 -9.89 0.60
CA PRO A 202 -34.92 -8.89 1.62
C PRO A 202 -33.55 -8.22 1.43
N VAL A 203 -32.50 -8.97 1.04
CA VAL A 203 -31.15 -8.46 0.76
C VAL A 203 -31.20 -7.47 -0.40
N ILE A 204 -31.78 -7.86 -1.53
CA ILE A 204 -31.87 -6.99 -2.72
C ILE A 204 -32.72 -5.74 -2.43
N LYS A 205 -33.80 -5.86 -1.62
CA LYS A 205 -34.59 -4.70 -1.17
C LYS A 205 -33.76 -3.74 -0.35
N ALA A 206 -32.90 -4.24 0.55
CA ALA A 206 -32.01 -3.39 1.34
C ALA A 206 -31.01 -2.64 0.43
N GLU A 207 -30.42 -3.32 -0.56
CA GLU A 207 -29.55 -2.69 -1.56
C GLU A 207 -30.30 -1.62 -2.39
N ILE A 208 -31.51 -1.91 -2.86
CA ILE A 208 -32.34 -0.94 -3.61
C ILE A 208 -32.59 0.31 -2.77
N VAL A 209 -32.95 0.15 -1.50
CA VAL A 209 -33.19 1.30 -0.59
C VAL A 209 -31.92 2.12 -0.42
N ALA A 210 -30.79 1.48 -0.12
CA ALA A 210 -29.52 2.17 0.05
C ALA A 210 -29.07 2.90 -1.23
N LEU A 211 -29.14 2.24 -2.40
CA LEU A 211 -28.80 2.85 -3.68
C LEU A 211 -29.72 4.04 -4.03
N LYS A 212 -31.03 3.93 -3.75
CA LYS A 212 -31.98 5.06 -3.92
C LYS A 212 -31.63 6.26 -3.05
N ASN A 213 -31.19 6.00 -1.82
CA ASN A 213 -30.75 7.06 -0.92
C ASN A 213 -29.46 7.70 -1.43
N LEU A 214 -28.45 6.90 -1.80
CA LEU A 214 -27.17 7.37 -2.34
C LEU A 214 -27.32 8.13 -3.67
N ALA A 215 -28.35 7.81 -4.48
CA ALA A 215 -28.68 8.55 -5.69
C ALA A 215 -29.25 9.96 -5.42
N LYS A 216 -29.69 10.27 -4.19
CA LYS A 216 -30.41 11.52 -3.85
C LYS A 216 -29.74 12.33 -2.74
N ALA A 217 -28.97 11.72 -1.87
CA ALA A 217 -28.43 12.33 -0.66
C ALA A 217 -27.10 11.68 -0.23
N PRO A 218 -26.36 12.31 0.71
CA PRO A 218 -25.26 11.66 1.41
C PRO A 218 -25.70 10.40 2.16
N PRO A 219 -24.79 9.46 2.45
CA PRO A 219 -25.08 8.28 3.26
C PRO A 219 -25.59 8.67 4.66
N LYS A 220 -26.56 7.91 5.17
CA LYS A 220 -27.22 8.14 6.47
C LYS A 220 -27.09 6.97 7.44
N THR A 221 -26.74 5.78 6.94
CA THR A 221 -26.57 4.57 7.71
C THR A 221 -25.16 4.01 7.51
N ALA A 222 -24.71 3.17 8.45
CA ALA A 222 -23.41 2.51 8.32
C ALA A 222 -23.33 1.64 7.04
N TYR A 223 -24.41 0.97 6.66
CA TYR A 223 -24.48 0.21 5.41
C TYR A 223 -24.31 1.11 4.18
N GLU A 224 -24.98 2.25 4.13
CA GLU A 224 -24.83 3.21 3.03
C GLU A 224 -23.41 3.78 2.94
N VAL A 225 -22.71 3.97 4.07
CA VAL A 225 -21.28 4.37 4.08
C VAL A 225 -20.42 3.29 3.44
N MET A 226 -20.59 2.02 3.83
CA MET A 226 -19.85 0.90 3.27
C MET A 226 -20.10 0.75 1.76
N LEU A 227 -21.36 0.83 1.35
CA LEU A 227 -21.74 0.77 -0.07
C LEU A 227 -21.17 1.95 -0.86
N PHE A 228 -21.23 3.17 -0.31
CA PHE A 228 -20.61 4.35 -0.93
C PHE A 228 -19.10 4.18 -1.11
N GLN A 229 -18.40 3.70 -0.06
CA GLN A 229 -16.96 3.46 -0.12
C GLN A 229 -16.59 2.41 -1.16
N LEU A 230 -17.36 1.32 -1.25
CA LEU A 230 -17.15 0.28 -2.25
C LEU A 230 -17.35 0.81 -3.67
N LEU A 231 -18.44 1.55 -3.92
CA LEU A 231 -18.70 2.16 -5.22
C LEU A 231 -17.62 3.19 -5.59
N PHE A 232 -17.24 4.07 -4.67
CA PHE A 232 -16.20 5.07 -4.92
C PHE A 232 -14.84 4.42 -5.20
N PHE A 233 -14.50 3.37 -4.44
CA PHE A 233 -13.31 2.55 -4.72
C PHE A 233 -13.38 1.96 -6.12
N TYR A 234 -14.50 1.35 -6.47
CA TYR A 234 -14.68 0.74 -7.78
C TYR A 234 -14.50 1.75 -8.92
N TYR A 235 -15.10 2.92 -8.80
CA TYR A 235 -14.92 4.01 -9.78
C TYR A 235 -13.45 4.46 -9.88
N GLY A 236 -12.76 4.62 -8.76
CA GLY A 236 -11.35 5.03 -8.74
C GLY A 236 -10.40 3.93 -9.23
N GLU A 237 -10.51 2.74 -8.65
CA GLU A 237 -9.54 1.66 -8.88
C GLU A 237 -9.76 0.94 -10.21
N HIS A 238 -11.01 0.63 -10.56
CA HIS A 238 -11.30 -0.20 -11.72
C HIS A 238 -11.65 0.59 -12.99
N LEU A 239 -12.36 1.70 -12.85
CA LEU A 239 -12.80 2.51 -14.00
C LEU A 239 -11.85 3.67 -14.30
N ASP A 240 -11.36 4.41 -13.31
CA ASP A 240 -10.39 5.50 -13.49
C ASP A 240 -8.92 5.02 -13.49
N HIS A 241 -8.69 3.73 -13.25
CA HIS A 241 -7.38 3.09 -13.23
C HIS A 241 -6.38 3.73 -12.27
N LEU A 242 -6.86 4.17 -11.11
CA LEU A 242 -6.04 4.63 -9.99
C LEU A 242 -5.87 3.49 -8.99
N GLN A 243 -5.02 3.70 -8.02
CA GLN A 243 -4.93 2.83 -6.86
C GLN A 243 -5.50 3.57 -5.64
N VAL A 244 -6.73 3.24 -5.24
CA VAL A 244 -7.32 3.77 -4.00
C VAL A 244 -6.64 3.09 -2.82
N ARG A 245 -5.73 3.78 -2.16
CA ARG A 245 -4.80 3.22 -1.18
C ARG A 245 -5.12 3.55 0.27
N SER A 246 -6.35 3.97 0.56
CA SER A 246 -6.87 4.06 1.92
C SER A 246 -8.39 4.07 1.92
N LEU A 247 -9.01 3.28 2.82
CA LEU A 247 -10.41 3.43 3.19
C LEU A 247 -10.60 4.44 4.34
N GLY A 248 -9.53 5.13 4.72
CA GLY A 248 -9.50 6.13 5.78
C GLY A 248 -9.44 5.54 7.18
N ASN A 249 -9.61 6.40 8.18
CA ASN A 249 -9.76 6.02 9.58
C ASN A 249 -11.16 5.44 9.79
N TRP A 250 -11.27 4.13 9.59
CA TRP A 250 -12.54 3.47 9.34
C TRP A 250 -13.46 3.42 10.58
N ASP A 251 -12.89 3.18 11.75
CA ASP A 251 -13.64 3.19 13.01
C ASP A 251 -14.18 4.59 13.37
N ARG A 252 -13.38 5.63 13.12
CA ARG A 252 -13.79 7.03 13.26
C ARG A 252 -14.89 7.42 12.26
N LEU A 253 -14.72 7.03 10.99
CA LEU A 253 -15.68 7.37 9.93
C LEU A 253 -17.04 6.69 10.15
N LEU A 254 -17.06 5.43 10.57
CA LEU A 254 -18.29 4.66 10.76
C LEU A 254 -18.99 4.89 12.10
N LYS A 255 -18.23 5.26 13.14
CA LYS A 255 -18.78 5.43 14.50
C LYS A 255 -20.09 6.21 14.53
N PRO A 256 -20.21 7.45 13.97
CA PRO A 256 -21.44 8.23 14.09
C PRO A 256 -22.66 7.56 13.43
N TYR A 257 -22.45 6.83 12.36
CA TYR A 257 -23.52 6.09 11.67
C TYR A 257 -23.91 4.84 12.44
N TYR A 258 -22.96 4.07 12.94
CA TYR A 258 -23.19 2.90 13.77
C TYR A 258 -23.96 3.24 15.06
N GLU A 259 -23.54 4.29 15.77
CA GLU A 259 -24.24 4.75 16.98
C GLU A 259 -25.67 5.23 16.69
N ALA A 260 -25.89 5.92 15.57
CA ALA A 260 -27.21 6.34 15.12
C ALA A 260 -28.11 5.15 14.74
N ASP A 261 -27.54 4.14 14.09
CA ASP A 261 -28.24 2.92 13.69
C ASP A 261 -28.64 2.08 14.93
N LEU A 262 -27.72 1.92 15.89
CA LEU A 262 -28.02 1.28 17.19
C LEU A 262 -29.14 2.03 17.95
N LYS A 263 -29.00 3.34 18.10
CA LYS A 263 -29.97 4.17 18.85
C LYS A 263 -31.37 4.13 18.23
N SER A 264 -31.46 4.02 16.93
CA SER A 264 -32.74 3.95 16.22
C SER A 264 -33.31 2.53 16.09
N GLY A 265 -32.59 1.52 16.56
CA GLY A 265 -32.98 0.10 16.44
C GLY A 265 -32.92 -0.44 15.02
N ARG A 266 -32.20 0.23 14.09
CA ARG A 266 -31.97 -0.26 12.73
C ARG A 266 -30.97 -1.42 12.66
N THR A 267 -30.12 -1.55 13.67
CA THR A 267 -29.14 -2.64 13.78
C THR A 267 -28.89 -2.98 15.23
N THR A 268 -28.43 -4.19 15.46
CA THR A 268 -27.79 -4.64 16.69
C THR A 268 -26.28 -4.72 16.49
N ARG A 269 -25.52 -4.93 17.57
CA ARG A 269 -24.07 -5.14 17.48
C ARG A 269 -23.71 -6.33 16.57
N GLU A 270 -24.42 -7.44 16.72
CA GLU A 270 -24.16 -8.67 15.98
C GLU A 270 -24.55 -8.53 14.48
N GLU A 271 -25.67 -7.90 14.18
CA GLU A 271 -26.05 -7.62 12.79
C GLU A 271 -25.04 -6.68 12.11
N PHE A 272 -24.55 -5.64 12.82
CA PHE A 272 -23.51 -4.77 12.29
C PHE A 272 -22.20 -5.54 12.07
N LYS A 273 -21.78 -6.38 13.02
CA LYS A 273 -20.59 -7.25 12.87
C LYS A 273 -20.74 -8.17 11.66
N ASN A 274 -21.91 -8.77 11.47
CA ASN A 274 -22.22 -9.61 10.32
C ASN A 274 -22.08 -8.85 8.99
N LEU A 275 -22.59 -7.63 8.92
CA LEU A 275 -22.43 -6.76 7.76
C LEU A 275 -20.95 -6.40 7.51
N VAL A 276 -20.17 -6.15 8.55
CA VAL A 276 -18.73 -5.91 8.45
C VAL A 276 -18.00 -7.14 7.89
N LYS A 277 -18.41 -8.37 8.25
CA LYS A 277 -17.86 -9.60 7.64
C LYS A 277 -18.09 -9.65 6.13
N HIS A 278 -19.30 -9.38 5.66
CA HIS A 278 -19.61 -9.30 4.24
C HIS A 278 -18.79 -8.21 3.54
N PHE A 279 -18.67 -7.02 4.14
CA PHE A 279 -17.83 -5.94 3.60
C PHE A 279 -16.35 -6.32 3.52
N TRP A 280 -15.82 -6.97 4.56
CA TRP A 280 -14.43 -7.43 4.59
C TRP A 280 -14.14 -8.47 3.50
N TRP A 281 -15.10 -9.36 3.25
CA TRP A 281 -15.00 -10.37 2.21
C TRP A 281 -14.90 -9.78 0.80
N GLN A 282 -15.57 -8.66 0.52
CA GLN A 282 -15.50 -8.00 -0.80
C GLN A 282 -14.06 -7.67 -1.20
N TRP A 283 -13.29 -7.14 -0.28
CA TRP A 283 -11.88 -6.81 -0.51
C TRP A 283 -11.03 -8.06 -0.68
N GLY A 284 -11.30 -9.11 0.07
CA GLY A 284 -10.65 -10.40 -0.07
C GLY A 284 -10.91 -11.05 -1.43
N SER A 285 -12.07 -10.82 -2.04
CA SER A 285 -12.47 -11.39 -3.33
C SER A 285 -11.84 -10.68 -4.54
N LEU A 286 -11.31 -9.46 -4.37
CA LEU A 286 -10.62 -8.74 -5.43
C LEU A 286 -9.26 -9.38 -5.74
N ASP A 287 -8.89 -9.46 -7.03
CA ASP A 287 -7.56 -9.85 -7.45
C ASP A 287 -6.58 -8.67 -7.32
N ASN A 288 -6.34 -8.27 -6.08
CA ASN A 288 -5.43 -7.17 -5.72
C ASN A 288 -4.27 -7.70 -4.88
N TRP A 289 -3.13 -7.93 -5.52
CA TRP A 289 -1.93 -8.45 -4.89
C TRP A 289 -1.48 -7.65 -3.65
N TRP A 290 -1.55 -6.30 -3.73
CA TRP A 290 -1.09 -5.43 -2.64
C TRP A 290 -2.12 -5.21 -1.53
N GLY A 291 -3.34 -5.74 -1.67
CA GLY A 291 -4.43 -5.59 -0.71
C GLY A 291 -4.96 -4.16 -0.58
N GLN A 292 -6.11 -4.04 0.06
CA GLN A 292 -6.76 -2.75 0.36
C GLN A 292 -6.41 -2.30 1.77
N PRO A 293 -5.78 -1.11 1.97
CA PRO A 293 -5.48 -0.63 3.31
C PRO A 293 -6.70 -0.02 3.98
N VAL A 294 -6.81 -0.29 5.28
CA VAL A 294 -7.75 0.33 6.21
C VAL A 294 -7.03 0.59 7.52
N TYR A 295 -7.24 1.74 8.15
CA TYR A 295 -6.63 1.98 9.44
C TYR A 295 -7.65 2.37 10.51
N ILE A 296 -7.32 2.08 11.77
CA ILE A 296 -8.14 2.35 12.95
C ILE A 296 -7.33 3.03 14.04
N GLY A 297 -8.04 3.69 14.97
CA GLY A 297 -7.48 4.29 16.16
C GLY A 297 -6.78 5.63 15.93
N GLY A 298 -5.95 5.97 16.88
CA GLY A 298 -5.24 7.25 16.97
C GLY A 298 -5.73 8.14 18.09
N THR A 299 -5.32 9.40 18.09
CA THR A 299 -5.57 10.39 19.13
C THR A 299 -6.42 11.54 18.59
N LYS A 300 -7.50 11.89 19.29
CA LYS A 300 -8.33 13.05 18.99
C LYS A 300 -7.63 14.36 19.35
N ALA A 301 -8.19 15.47 18.87
CA ALA A 301 -7.66 16.80 19.17
C ALA A 301 -7.63 17.14 20.67
N ASP A 302 -8.53 16.55 21.47
CA ASP A 302 -8.57 16.70 22.94
C ASP A 302 -7.62 15.76 23.69
N GLY A 303 -6.82 14.96 22.98
CA GLY A 303 -5.87 14.01 23.57
C GLY A 303 -6.48 12.65 23.95
N THR A 304 -7.79 12.46 23.82
CA THR A 304 -8.44 11.17 24.08
C THR A 304 -8.28 10.21 22.90
N THR A 305 -8.52 8.92 23.14
CA THR A 305 -8.38 7.91 22.10
C THR A 305 -9.50 7.98 21.04
N GLU A 306 -9.17 7.73 19.77
CA GLU A 306 -10.15 7.49 18.70
C GLU A 306 -10.72 6.06 18.73
N TYR A 307 -10.02 5.11 19.35
CA TYR A 307 -10.53 3.73 19.46
C TYR A 307 -11.91 3.68 20.09
N ASN A 308 -12.79 2.88 19.50
CA ASN A 308 -14.20 2.81 19.86
C ASN A 308 -14.76 1.39 19.62
N GLU A 309 -16.09 1.20 19.74
CA GLU A 309 -16.70 -0.13 19.57
C GLU A 309 -16.53 -0.68 18.14
N VAL A 310 -16.53 0.18 17.12
CA VAL A 310 -16.27 -0.26 15.74
C VAL A 310 -14.86 -0.82 15.61
N SER A 311 -13.86 -0.26 16.32
CA SER A 311 -12.50 -0.81 16.35
C SER A 311 -12.47 -2.25 16.87
N ARG A 312 -13.24 -2.55 17.96
CA ARG A 312 -13.35 -3.90 18.52
C ARG A 312 -14.00 -4.86 17.55
N ILE A 313 -15.08 -4.44 16.90
CA ILE A 313 -15.77 -5.24 15.87
C ILE A 313 -14.84 -5.52 14.69
N VAL A 314 -14.06 -4.55 14.23
CA VAL A 314 -13.07 -4.76 13.16
C VAL A 314 -12.04 -5.83 13.54
N LEU A 315 -11.49 -5.76 14.77
CA LEU A 315 -10.54 -6.78 15.26
C LEU A 315 -11.17 -8.17 15.31
N GLU A 316 -12.41 -8.29 15.79
CA GLU A 316 -13.13 -9.56 15.79
C GLU A 316 -13.31 -10.11 14.37
N VAL A 317 -13.74 -9.26 13.43
CA VAL A 317 -13.95 -9.65 12.02
C VAL A 317 -12.65 -10.08 11.36
N VAL A 318 -11.55 -9.36 11.55
CA VAL A 318 -10.23 -9.75 11.01
C VAL A 318 -9.78 -11.10 11.57
N ASP A 319 -10.08 -11.37 12.86
CA ASP A 319 -9.74 -12.64 13.50
C ASP A 319 -10.60 -13.81 12.99
N GLU A 320 -11.85 -13.56 12.59
CA GLU A 320 -12.82 -14.58 12.18
C GLU A 320 -12.84 -14.87 10.67
N VAL A 321 -12.69 -13.83 9.81
CA VAL A 321 -12.89 -13.98 8.35
C VAL A 321 -11.68 -14.56 7.62
N HIS A 322 -10.47 -14.44 8.18
CA HIS A 322 -9.24 -15.04 7.66
C HIS A 322 -8.86 -14.68 6.23
N VAL A 323 -9.23 -13.51 5.75
CA VAL A 323 -8.78 -13.01 4.44
C VAL A 323 -7.53 -12.14 4.57
N PRO A 324 -6.61 -12.16 3.59
CA PRO A 324 -5.37 -11.37 3.64
C PRO A 324 -5.61 -9.86 3.44
N THR A 325 -6.76 -9.48 2.93
CA THR A 325 -7.16 -8.09 2.68
C THR A 325 -8.63 -7.88 3.07
N PRO A 326 -9.01 -6.74 3.64
CA PRO A 326 -8.22 -5.52 3.88
C PRO A 326 -7.05 -5.74 4.83
N LYS A 327 -5.94 -5.05 4.56
CA LYS A 327 -4.80 -5.02 5.49
C LYS A 327 -5.07 -3.97 6.56
N LEU A 328 -5.14 -4.45 7.81
CA LEU A 328 -5.44 -3.60 8.95
C LEU A 328 -4.17 -2.89 9.45
N GLN A 329 -4.22 -1.57 9.53
CA GLN A 329 -3.19 -0.71 10.11
C GLN A 329 -3.74 -0.09 11.38
N MET A 330 -2.99 -0.16 12.47
CA MET A 330 -3.42 0.36 13.78
C MET A 330 -2.52 1.52 14.19
N LYS A 331 -3.09 2.69 14.46
CA LYS A 331 -2.36 3.82 15.02
C LYS A 331 -2.11 3.58 16.51
N ILE A 332 -0.86 3.38 16.87
CA ILE A 332 -0.44 3.15 18.25
C ILE A 332 0.05 4.46 18.86
N ALA A 333 -0.55 4.82 19.99
CA ALA A 333 -0.25 6.00 20.78
C ALA A 333 -0.27 5.66 22.28
N PRO A 334 0.24 6.53 23.17
CA PRO A 334 0.20 6.27 24.62
C PRO A 334 -1.19 6.06 25.19
N ASN A 335 -2.24 6.56 24.52
CA ASN A 335 -3.65 6.39 24.91
C ASN A 335 -4.35 5.21 24.20
N THR A 336 -3.61 4.32 23.52
CA THR A 336 -4.17 3.10 22.94
C THR A 336 -4.66 2.19 24.06
N PRO A 337 -5.95 1.75 24.06
CA PRO A 337 -6.48 0.88 25.10
C PRO A 337 -5.74 -0.46 25.16
N ASP A 338 -5.37 -0.89 26.37
CA ASP A 338 -4.59 -2.12 26.58
C ASP A 338 -5.29 -3.38 26.09
N ASP A 339 -6.62 -3.47 26.20
CA ASP A 339 -7.43 -4.58 25.70
C ASP A 339 -7.34 -4.69 24.16
N ILE A 340 -7.40 -3.56 23.47
CA ILE A 340 -7.28 -3.49 22.00
C ILE A 340 -5.88 -3.87 21.56
N LEU A 341 -4.84 -3.30 22.19
CA LEU A 341 -3.45 -3.60 21.82
C LEU A 341 -3.11 -5.07 22.10
N SER A 342 -3.51 -5.60 23.26
CA SER A 342 -3.28 -7.00 23.62
C SER A 342 -3.98 -7.96 22.68
N LYS A 343 -5.24 -7.68 22.28
CA LYS A 343 -5.97 -8.47 21.28
C LYS A 343 -5.26 -8.44 19.93
N ALA A 344 -4.82 -7.27 19.48
CA ALA A 344 -4.12 -7.13 18.20
C ALA A 344 -2.77 -7.85 18.17
N LEU A 345 -1.99 -7.81 19.27
CA LEU A 345 -0.74 -8.56 19.42
C LEU A 345 -0.99 -10.07 19.44
N ASP A 346 -2.03 -10.52 20.16
CA ASP A 346 -2.43 -11.93 20.13
C ASP A 346 -2.83 -12.40 18.72
N MET A 347 -3.54 -11.57 17.97
CA MET A 347 -3.87 -11.84 16.58
C MET A 347 -2.63 -11.87 15.68
N ALA A 348 -1.69 -10.94 15.85
CA ALA A 348 -0.45 -10.89 15.07
C ALA A 348 0.40 -12.17 15.27
N ARG A 349 0.53 -12.69 16.51
CA ARG A 349 1.23 -13.95 16.76
C ARG A 349 0.52 -15.19 16.21
N ARG A 350 -0.77 -15.07 15.84
CA ARG A 350 -1.58 -16.10 15.15
C ARG A 350 -1.73 -15.81 13.64
N HIS A 351 -0.76 -15.09 13.06
CA HIS A 351 -0.65 -14.81 11.61
C HIS A 351 -1.75 -13.93 11.01
N ARG A 352 -2.42 -13.07 11.81
CA ARG A 352 -3.38 -12.13 11.27
C ARG A 352 -2.70 -10.92 10.66
N SER A 353 -3.33 -10.35 9.60
CA SER A 353 -2.80 -9.21 8.84
C SER A 353 -2.95 -7.89 9.61
N ILE A 354 -2.02 -7.58 10.51
CA ILE A 354 -2.01 -6.34 11.28
C ILE A 354 -0.66 -5.64 11.15
N VAL A 355 -0.70 -4.32 10.99
CA VAL A 355 0.46 -3.42 11.06
C VAL A 355 0.30 -2.48 12.25
N PHE A 356 1.34 -2.35 13.03
CA PHE A 356 1.40 -1.38 14.13
C PHE A 356 2.11 -0.12 13.63
N CYS A 357 1.42 1.02 13.67
CA CYS A 357 1.88 2.31 13.16
C CYS A 357 2.01 3.30 14.30
N GLY A 358 3.21 3.80 14.58
CA GLY A 358 3.48 4.75 15.65
C GLY A 358 2.98 6.15 15.29
N GLU A 359 1.95 6.66 15.95
CA GLU A 359 1.38 7.97 15.65
C GLU A 359 2.39 9.09 15.91
N GLU A 360 3.08 9.05 17.05
CA GLU A 360 4.06 10.07 17.41
C GLU A 360 5.30 10.10 16.50
N PRO A 361 5.96 8.96 16.17
CA PRO A 361 7.09 9.00 15.24
C PRO A 361 6.68 9.41 13.82
N MET A 362 5.49 9.02 13.34
CA MET A 362 4.97 9.51 12.05
C MET A 362 4.74 11.02 12.08
N ALA A 363 4.16 11.56 13.15
CA ALA A 363 3.99 13.01 13.31
C ALA A 363 5.34 13.76 13.36
N LYS A 364 6.36 13.21 14.01
CA LYS A 364 7.73 13.76 14.00
C LYS A 364 8.37 13.72 12.62
N ALA A 365 8.15 12.64 11.87
CA ALA A 365 8.61 12.51 10.49
C ALA A 365 7.95 13.56 9.59
N MET A 366 6.64 13.76 9.72
CA MET A 366 5.91 14.82 9.01
C MET A 366 6.43 16.22 9.37
N ALA A 367 6.72 16.49 10.64
CA ALA A 367 7.35 17.75 11.06
C ALA A 367 8.73 17.96 10.42
N ALA A 368 9.52 16.89 10.27
CA ALA A 368 10.80 16.93 9.55
C ALA A 368 10.63 17.21 8.04
N MET A 369 9.50 16.85 7.46
CA MET A 369 9.13 17.19 6.08
C MET A 369 8.58 18.62 5.94
N GLY A 370 8.37 19.34 7.05
CA GLY A 370 7.94 20.75 7.06
C GLY A 370 6.45 20.97 7.26
N PHE A 371 5.69 19.93 7.68
CA PHE A 371 4.27 20.08 8.03
C PHE A 371 4.10 20.73 9.41
N SER A 372 3.01 21.47 9.61
CA SER A 372 2.65 22.01 10.93
C SER A 372 2.27 20.91 11.91
N ALA A 373 2.35 21.19 13.21
CA ALA A 373 1.94 20.24 14.25
C ALA A 373 0.44 19.90 14.16
N GLU A 374 -0.40 20.82 13.67
CA GLU A 374 -1.82 20.60 13.44
C GLU A 374 -2.05 19.60 12.29
N GLU A 375 -1.39 19.81 11.16
CA GLU A 375 -1.46 18.91 10.00
C GLU A 375 -0.91 17.52 10.34
N ALA A 376 0.20 17.46 11.10
CA ALA A 376 0.79 16.19 11.53
C ALA A 376 -0.14 15.36 12.43
N ARG A 377 -1.05 15.99 13.19
CA ARG A 377 -2.08 15.27 13.99
C ARG A 377 -3.19 14.68 13.14
N THR A 378 -3.42 15.19 11.93
CA THR A 378 -4.50 14.72 11.04
C THR A 378 -4.00 13.64 10.06
N LEU A 379 -2.91 12.97 10.38
CA LEU A 379 -2.30 12.00 9.47
C LEU A 379 -3.24 10.88 9.03
N ASP A 380 -3.27 10.63 7.74
CA ASP A 380 -3.82 9.41 7.14
C ASP A 380 -2.69 8.42 6.90
N ILE A 381 -2.98 7.14 7.17
CA ILE A 381 -2.13 6.02 6.78
C ILE A 381 -2.70 5.41 5.51
N TRP A 382 -1.83 5.11 4.56
CA TRP A 382 -2.23 4.57 3.26
C TRP A 382 -1.19 3.58 2.73
N GLY A 383 -1.49 2.95 1.61
CA GLY A 383 -0.58 2.04 0.94
C GLY A 383 -0.10 0.90 1.83
N CYS A 384 1.19 0.73 1.93
CA CYS A 384 1.81 -0.27 2.79
C CYS A 384 1.94 0.22 4.23
N TYR A 385 2.49 1.43 4.40
CA TYR A 385 2.80 2.06 5.69
C TYR A 385 2.89 3.58 5.57
N GLU A 386 2.72 4.10 4.37
CA GLU A 386 2.91 5.49 4.04
C GLU A 386 1.92 6.36 4.80
N PHE A 387 2.29 7.59 5.04
CA PHE A 387 1.46 8.55 5.79
C PHE A 387 1.57 9.95 5.21
N GLN A 388 0.51 10.71 5.36
CA GLN A 388 0.42 12.10 4.90
C GLN A 388 -0.64 12.88 5.66
N PRO A 389 -0.64 14.23 5.64
CA PRO A 389 -1.74 15.03 6.16
C PRO A 389 -3.04 14.73 5.41
N ARG A 390 -4.12 14.50 6.15
CA ARG A 390 -5.44 14.18 5.59
C ARG A 390 -5.91 15.28 4.63
N ALA A 391 -6.36 14.87 3.44
CA ALA A 391 -6.93 15.73 2.42
C ALA A 391 -6.04 16.92 1.96
N ALA A 392 -4.82 17.03 2.46
CA ALA A 392 -3.92 18.14 2.16
C ALA A 392 -2.75 17.75 1.24
N ALA A 393 -2.38 16.48 1.21
CA ALA A 393 -1.22 16.02 0.46
C ALA A 393 -1.56 14.88 -0.52
N ASN A 394 -0.83 14.87 -1.64
CA ASN A 394 -0.66 13.69 -2.49
C ASN A 394 0.81 13.30 -2.48
N THR A 395 1.07 12.06 -2.12
CA THR A 395 2.41 11.48 -2.09
C THR A 395 2.54 10.42 -3.18
N THR A 396 3.59 10.53 -4.00
CA THR A 396 3.94 9.55 -5.02
C THR A 396 5.24 8.84 -4.65
N LEU A 397 5.46 7.64 -5.19
CA LEU A 397 6.64 6.81 -4.95
C LEU A 397 7.40 6.58 -6.28
N PRO A 398 7.91 7.66 -6.93
CA PRO A 398 8.31 7.62 -8.33
C PRO A 398 9.60 6.85 -8.61
N CYS A 399 10.42 6.61 -7.58
CA CYS A 399 11.77 6.08 -7.78
C CYS A 399 12.18 5.13 -6.67
N ILE A 400 12.87 4.05 -7.06
CA ILE A 400 13.44 3.06 -6.15
C ILE A 400 14.90 2.84 -6.52
N ILE A 401 15.80 3.19 -5.60
CA ILE A 401 17.25 3.05 -5.78
C ILE A 401 17.71 1.64 -5.35
N ASN A 402 18.42 0.96 -6.25
CA ASN A 402 19.07 -0.32 -5.95
C ASN A 402 20.43 -0.07 -5.28
N MET A 403 20.47 -0.09 -3.94
CA MET A 403 21.68 0.19 -3.16
C MET A 403 22.79 -0.88 -3.37
N PRO A 404 22.50 -2.20 -3.34
CA PRO A 404 23.55 -3.22 -3.59
C PRO A 404 24.11 -3.16 -5.02
N ARG A 405 23.38 -2.65 -6.00
CA ARG A 405 23.89 -2.50 -7.37
C ARG A 405 25.07 -1.53 -7.42
N ILE A 406 25.13 -0.54 -6.56
CA ILE A 406 26.27 0.38 -6.47
C ILE A 406 27.55 -0.39 -6.13
N MET A 407 27.48 -1.28 -5.13
CA MET A 407 28.59 -2.17 -4.75
C MET A 407 29.05 -3.03 -5.94
N VAL A 408 28.11 -3.67 -6.64
CA VAL A 408 28.41 -4.52 -7.80
C VAL A 408 29.14 -3.72 -8.89
N ASP A 409 28.68 -2.52 -9.19
CA ASP A 409 29.28 -1.70 -10.25
C ASP A 409 30.66 -1.15 -9.85
N LEU A 410 30.89 -0.82 -8.57
CA LEU A 410 32.22 -0.40 -8.08
C LEU A 410 33.22 -1.55 -8.10
N LEU A 411 32.82 -2.75 -7.71
CA LEU A 411 33.70 -3.94 -7.79
C LEU A 411 33.99 -4.34 -9.23
N GLU A 412 33.05 -4.14 -10.15
CA GLU A 412 33.31 -4.33 -11.58
C GLU A 412 34.34 -3.31 -12.10
N LYS A 413 34.24 -2.02 -11.71
CA LYS A 413 35.24 -0.99 -12.03
C LYS A 413 36.62 -1.35 -11.45
N ALA A 414 36.67 -1.89 -10.24
CA ALA A 414 37.92 -2.35 -9.64
C ALA A 414 38.52 -3.55 -10.40
N ARG A 415 37.68 -4.51 -10.81
CA ARG A 415 38.07 -5.69 -11.60
C ARG A 415 38.73 -5.32 -12.92
N ILE A 416 38.22 -4.32 -13.61
CA ILE A 416 38.77 -3.87 -14.91
C ILE A 416 39.83 -2.77 -14.77
N GLY A 417 40.25 -2.42 -13.55
CA GLY A 417 41.31 -1.44 -13.27
C GLY A 417 40.89 0.03 -13.32
N GLU A 418 39.61 0.32 -13.45
CA GLU A 418 39.06 1.69 -13.47
C GLU A 418 38.88 2.29 -12.07
N LEU A 419 38.85 1.49 -11.02
CA LEU A 419 38.76 1.94 -9.63
C LEU A 419 39.94 1.42 -8.82
N LYS A 420 40.64 2.35 -8.14
CA LYS A 420 41.64 2.06 -7.12
C LYS A 420 41.30 2.82 -5.88
N ALA A 421 41.17 2.13 -4.75
CA ALA A 421 40.98 2.71 -3.43
C ALA A 421 42.05 2.13 -2.49
N ALA A 422 42.95 2.97 -2.00
CA ALA A 422 44.07 2.54 -1.15
C ALA A 422 43.61 2.17 0.27
N THR A 423 42.56 2.84 0.76
CA THR A 423 41.98 2.65 2.08
C THR A 423 40.50 2.30 1.96
N PHE A 424 39.94 1.74 3.04
CA PHE A 424 38.49 1.50 3.09
C PHE A 424 37.71 2.81 3.03
N GLU A 425 38.21 3.85 3.65
CA GLU A 425 37.61 5.18 3.65
C GLU A 425 37.53 5.76 2.22
N ASP A 426 38.54 5.51 1.37
CA ASP A 426 38.48 5.89 -0.05
C ASP A 426 37.40 5.11 -0.79
N PHE A 427 37.24 3.81 -0.51
CA PHE A 427 36.21 2.97 -1.13
C PHE A 427 34.80 3.39 -0.65
N GLU A 428 34.61 3.62 0.65
CA GLU A 428 33.37 4.12 1.23
C GLU A 428 32.95 5.47 0.60
N LYS A 429 33.93 6.38 0.42
CA LYS A 429 33.70 7.67 -0.25
C LYS A 429 33.25 7.51 -1.70
N GLU A 430 33.86 6.59 -2.45
CA GLU A 430 33.43 6.27 -3.82
C GLU A 430 32.02 5.72 -3.86
N PHE A 431 31.64 4.86 -2.91
CA PHE A 431 30.28 4.34 -2.78
C PHE A 431 29.28 5.48 -2.56
N HIS A 432 29.56 6.40 -1.66
CA HIS A 432 28.70 7.56 -1.40
C HIS A 432 28.61 8.48 -2.62
N ARG A 433 29.73 8.77 -3.30
CA ARG A 433 29.75 9.58 -4.51
C ARG A 433 28.91 8.98 -5.64
N GLU A 434 28.98 7.65 -5.84
CA GLU A 434 28.17 6.97 -6.86
C GLU A 434 26.67 6.97 -6.47
N LEU A 435 26.35 6.86 -5.19
CA LEU A 435 24.98 7.03 -4.69
C LEU A 435 24.44 8.42 -4.99
N GLU A 436 25.18 9.47 -4.63
CA GLU A 436 24.80 10.87 -4.91
C GLU A 436 24.57 11.13 -6.40
N ARG A 437 25.51 10.66 -7.27
CA ARG A 437 25.39 10.78 -8.71
C ARG A 437 24.11 10.10 -9.25
N ARG A 438 23.81 8.88 -8.78
CA ARG A 438 22.60 8.16 -9.20
C ARG A 438 21.34 8.84 -8.73
N LEU A 439 21.35 9.38 -7.53
CA LEU A 439 20.21 10.13 -7.00
C LEU A 439 19.96 11.40 -7.80
N GLU A 440 21.00 12.18 -8.12
CA GLU A 440 20.86 13.39 -8.93
C GLU A 440 20.22 13.10 -10.28
N ILE A 441 20.75 12.11 -11.02
CA ILE A 441 20.17 11.68 -12.30
C ILE A 441 18.72 11.20 -12.13
N SER A 442 18.46 10.42 -11.07
CA SER A 442 17.12 9.90 -10.81
C SER A 442 16.10 11.01 -10.54
N LEU A 443 16.47 12.02 -9.75
CA LEU A 443 15.60 13.16 -9.47
C LEU A 443 15.32 13.96 -10.76
N ASP A 444 16.30 14.13 -11.64
CA ASP A 444 16.10 14.82 -12.92
C ASP A 444 15.14 14.06 -13.84
N VAL A 445 15.28 12.74 -13.90
CA VAL A 445 14.36 11.88 -14.68
C VAL A 445 12.95 11.96 -14.12
N VAL A 446 12.80 11.87 -12.79
CA VAL A 446 11.50 11.98 -12.13
C VAL A 446 10.86 13.34 -12.39
N ARG A 447 11.61 14.44 -12.29
CA ARG A 447 11.09 15.79 -12.61
C ARG A 447 10.52 15.88 -14.02
N ALA A 448 11.19 15.28 -15.01
CA ALA A 448 10.71 15.30 -16.38
C ALA A 448 9.36 14.58 -16.52
N TYR A 449 9.16 13.45 -15.84
CA TYR A 449 7.86 12.76 -15.82
C TYR A 449 6.80 13.55 -15.06
N GLU A 450 7.14 14.07 -13.88
CA GLU A 450 6.21 14.83 -13.05
C GLU A 450 5.70 16.12 -13.69
N ALA A 451 6.49 16.72 -14.57
CA ALA A 451 6.07 17.89 -15.34
C ALA A 451 4.94 17.57 -16.34
N ASN A 452 4.70 16.29 -16.64
CA ASN A 452 3.73 15.83 -17.63
C ASN A 452 2.63 14.93 -17.03
N MET A 453 2.33 15.06 -15.71
CA MET A 453 1.37 14.18 -15.02
C MET A 453 -0.03 14.19 -15.64
N ASP A 454 -0.49 15.33 -16.15
CA ASP A 454 -1.81 15.46 -16.78
C ASP A 454 -1.93 14.69 -18.09
N GLU A 455 -0.78 14.41 -18.75
CA GLU A 455 -0.74 13.71 -20.03
C GLU A 455 -0.85 12.18 -19.88
N PHE A 456 -0.45 11.60 -18.76
CA PHE A 456 -0.49 10.15 -18.60
C PHE A 456 -1.32 9.63 -17.44
N ILE A 457 -1.50 10.39 -16.35
CA ILE A 457 -2.32 9.97 -15.19
C ILE A 457 -3.30 11.10 -14.79
N PRO A 458 -4.32 11.43 -15.59
CA PRO A 458 -5.41 12.27 -15.12
C PRO A 458 -6.26 11.49 -14.10
N ALA A 459 -6.17 11.86 -12.82
CA ALA A 459 -6.81 11.20 -11.68
C ALA A 459 -8.19 11.81 -11.42
N LEU A 460 -9.16 11.56 -12.30
CA LEU A 460 -10.44 12.29 -12.34
C LEU A 460 -11.31 12.00 -11.10
N VAL A 461 -11.48 10.74 -10.73
CA VAL A 461 -12.28 10.36 -9.55
C VAL A 461 -11.62 10.85 -8.26
N HIS A 462 -10.30 10.72 -8.14
CA HIS A 462 -9.57 11.22 -6.97
C HIS A 462 -9.68 12.74 -6.88
N SER A 463 -9.50 13.46 -7.98
CA SER A 463 -9.60 14.93 -8.02
C SER A 463 -10.97 15.43 -7.59
N LEU A 464 -12.06 14.70 -7.91
CA LEU A 464 -13.40 15.00 -7.41
C LEU A 464 -13.52 14.85 -5.88
N SER A 465 -12.67 14.06 -5.24
CA SER A 465 -12.67 13.95 -3.77
C SER A 465 -11.98 15.14 -3.08
N ILE A 466 -11.19 15.95 -3.78
CA ILE A 466 -10.35 17.01 -3.25
C ILE A 466 -10.90 18.40 -3.60
N LYS A 467 -11.17 19.20 -2.58
CA LYS A 467 -11.81 20.52 -2.76
C LYS A 467 -11.00 21.46 -3.66
N SER A 468 -9.68 21.58 -3.43
CA SER A 468 -8.81 22.45 -4.24
C SER A 468 -8.80 22.04 -5.72
N CYS A 469 -8.80 20.72 -5.99
CA CYS A 469 -8.84 20.21 -7.36
C CYS A 469 -10.16 20.55 -8.07
N VAL A 470 -11.28 20.46 -7.35
CA VAL A 470 -12.61 20.84 -7.87
C VAL A 470 -12.67 22.34 -8.17
N ASP A 471 -12.17 23.18 -7.26
CA ASP A 471 -12.22 24.64 -7.41
C ASP A 471 -11.34 25.15 -8.56
N GLU A 472 -10.17 24.55 -8.75
CA GLU A 472 -9.16 25.01 -9.70
C GLU A 472 -9.15 24.24 -11.03
N GLY A 473 -9.88 23.11 -11.11
CA GLY A 473 -9.85 22.23 -12.28
C GLY A 473 -8.48 21.58 -12.47
N LYS A 474 -7.88 21.08 -11.38
CA LYS A 474 -6.52 20.51 -11.38
C LYS A 474 -6.49 19.03 -11.03
N ASN A 475 -5.45 18.35 -11.51
CA ASN A 475 -5.18 16.97 -11.21
C ASN A 475 -4.62 16.80 -9.79
N ALA A 476 -5.25 15.98 -8.96
CA ALA A 476 -4.81 15.72 -7.60
C ALA A 476 -3.40 15.08 -7.55
N ILE A 477 -3.05 14.25 -8.52
CA ILE A 477 -1.71 13.62 -8.62
C ILE A 477 -0.69 14.57 -9.24
N GLY A 478 -1.12 15.58 -10.00
CA GLY A 478 -0.26 16.63 -10.55
C GLY A 478 0.07 17.69 -9.49
N ASN A 479 -0.52 18.84 -9.62
CA ASN A 479 -0.29 19.99 -8.73
C ASN A 479 -1.60 20.52 -8.08
N GLY A 480 -2.60 19.69 -7.95
CA GLY A 480 -3.92 20.07 -7.44
C GLY A 480 -4.04 20.08 -5.91
N MET A 481 -3.08 19.50 -5.18
CA MET A 481 -3.08 19.42 -3.72
C MET A 481 -2.24 20.55 -3.11
N LYS A 482 -2.48 20.86 -1.82
CA LYS A 482 -1.64 21.80 -1.06
C LYS A 482 -0.18 21.35 -1.00
N TYR A 483 0.04 20.05 -0.83
CA TYR A 483 1.36 19.43 -0.77
C TYR A 483 1.44 18.28 -1.79
N ASN A 484 2.40 18.36 -2.70
CA ASN A 484 2.62 17.37 -3.74
C ASN A 484 4.00 16.73 -3.52
N LEU A 485 4.03 15.65 -2.73
CA LEU A 485 5.27 15.02 -2.28
C LEU A 485 5.71 13.92 -3.25
N SER A 486 7.04 13.79 -3.41
CA SER A 486 7.65 12.70 -4.17
C SER A 486 8.65 12.00 -3.27
N VAL A 487 8.35 10.75 -2.88
CA VAL A 487 9.17 9.98 -1.95
C VAL A 487 10.05 9.00 -2.72
N ILE A 488 11.35 9.10 -2.50
CA ILE A 488 12.37 8.25 -3.13
C ILE A 488 12.62 7.05 -2.22
N LEU A 489 12.31 5.87 -2.73
CA LEU A 489 12.47 4.59 -2.05
C LEU A 489 13.87 4.01 -2.27
N GLN A 490 14.22 3.01 -1.46
CA GLN A 490 15.45 2.25 -1.60
C GLN A 490 15.20 0.74 -1.49
N ALA A 491 16.03 -0.07 -2.12
CA ALA A 491 16.04 -1.52 -1.95
C ALA A 491 17.42 -1.99 -1.51
N GLY A 492 17.45 -2.83 -0.46
CA GLY A 492 18.66 -3.55 -0.04
C GLY A 492 19.68 -2.73 0.74
N SER A 493 19.28 -1.69 1.50
CA SER A 493 20.22 -0.89 2.28
C SER A 493 20.97 -1.69 3.37
N GLY A 494 20.34 -2.68 3.99
CA GLY A 494 21.03 -3.60 4.91
C GLY A 494 22.07 -4.44 4.18
N THR A 495 21.69 -5.05 3.05
CA THR A 495 22.63 -5.80 2.18
C THR A 495 23.82 -4.95 1.72
N ALA A 496 23.58 -3.68 1.35
CA ALA A 496 24.66 -2.78 0.95
C ALA A 496 25.65 -2.46 2.08
N VAL A 497 25.14 -2.27 3.30
CA VAL A 497 25.95 -2.04 4.51
C VAL A 497 26.75 -3.29 4.87
N ASP A 498 26.13 -4.47 4.82
CA ASP A 498 26.78 -5.75 5.06
C ASP A 498 27.90 -6.03 4.04
N ALA A 499 27.64 -5.66 2.76
CA ALA A 499 28.64 -5.76 1.70
C ALA A 499 29.82 -4.80 1.92
N LEU A 500 29.59 -3.56 2.38
CA LEU A 500 30.64 -2.62 2.75
C LEU A 500 31.50 -3.16 3.91
N ALA A 501 30.86 -3.71 4.95
CA ALA A 501 31.56 -4.33 6.09
C ALA A 501 32.41 -5.53 5.63
N ALA A 502 31.90 -6.34 4.70
CA ALA A 502 32.64 -7.47 4.14
C ALA A 502 33.85 -7.02 3.29
N VAL A 503 33.71 -5.99 2.46
CA VAL A 503 34.83 -5.38 1.72
C VAL A 503 35.93 -4.92 2.69
N LYS A 504 35.54 -4.21 3.77
CA LYS A 504 36.48 -3.78 4.80
C LYS A 504 37.24 -4.95 5.39
N GLU A 505 36.53 -6.02 5.78
CA GLU A 505 37.15 -7.21 6.38
C GLU A 505 38.09 -7.93 5.42
N ILE A 506 37.60 -8.27 4.23
CA ILE A 506 38.35 -9.12 3.27
C ILE A 506 39.58 -8.39 2.72
N VAL A 507 39.37 -7.14 2.26
CA VAL A 507 40.37 -6.41 1.46
C VAL A 507 41.32 -5.61 2.37
N TYR A 508 40.81 -4.88 3.37
CA TYR A 508 41.61 -3.88 4.09
C TYR A 508 42.11 -4.39 5.46
N GLU A 509 41.31 -5.18 6.19
CA GLU A 509 41.69 -5.66 7.49
C GLU A 509 42.50 -6.97 7.38
N ARG A 510 41.97 -7.99 6.73
CA ARG A 510 42.60 -9.30 6.58
C ARG A 510 43.55 -9.37 5.39
N LYS A 511 43.39 -8.48 4.41
CA LYS A 511 44.23 -8.46 3.18
C LYS A 511 44.28 -9.80 2.46
N GLU A 512 43.15 -10.54 2.44
CA GLU A 512 43.09 -11.86 1.83
C GLU A 512 43.06 -11.76 0.29
N MET A 513 42.56 -10.63 -0.24
CA MET A 513 42.55 -10.34 -1.68
C MET A 513 42.47 -8.83 -1.92
N THR A 514 42.80 -8.43 -3.13
CA THR A 514 42.63 -7.04 -3.63
C THR A 514 41.17 -6.76 -4.00
N LEU A 515 40.80 -5.48 -4.17
CA LEU A 515 39.46 -5.11 -4.70
C LEU A 515 39.21 -5.73 -6.08
N ALA A 516 40.21 -5.82 -6.92
CA ALA A 516 40.08 -6.39 -8.26
C ALA A 516 39.80 -7.91 -8.21
N GLU A 517 40.50 -8.64 -7.35
CA GLU A 517 40.28 -10.08 -7.12
C GLU A 517 38.89 -10.32 -6.52
N LEU A 518 38.46 -9.52 -5.52
CA LEU A 518 37.10 -9.59 -4.97
C LEU A 518 36.05 -9.30 -6.04
N GLY A 519 36.31 -8.33 -6.93
CA GLY A 519 35.47 -8.04 -8.09
C GLY A 519 35.33 -9.22 -9.03
N GLN A 520 36.41 -10.00 -9.25
CA GLN A 520 36.38 -11.24 -10.04
C GLN A 520 35.54 -12.31 -9.34
N VAL A 521 35.71 -12.52 -8.03
CA VAL A 521 34.91 -13.48 -7.23
C VAL A 521 33.41 -13.16 -7.34
N MET A 522 33.03 -11.86 -7.28
CA MET A 522 31.65 -11.44 -7.46
C MET A 522 31.13 -11.65 -8.89
N ALA A 523 31.98 -11.45 -9.89
CA ALA A 523 31.62 -11.70 -11.29
C ALA A 523 31.36 -13.20 -11.55
N ASP A 524 32.11 -14.08 -10.88
CA ASP A 524 32.02 -15.53 -10.99
C ASP A 524 31.00 -16.16 -9.99
N ASP A 525 30.20 -15.33 -9.33
CA ASP A 525 29.15 -15.76 -8.37
C ASP A 525 29.66 -16.69 -7.28
N TRP A 526 30.81 -16.33 -6.66
CA TRP A 526 31.48 -17.06 -5.59
C TRP A 526 32.11 -18.41 -6.03
N LYS A 527 32.13 -18.75 -7.31
CA LYS A 527 32.66 -20.02 -7.79
C LYS A 527 34.10 -20.25 -7.32
N GLY A 528 34.32 -21.37 -6.61
CA GLY A 528 35.63 -21.73 -6.03
C GLY A 528 35.97 -20.99 -4.74
N HIS A 529 35.06 -20.22 -4.17
CA HIS A 529 35.25 -19.48 -2.92
C HIS A 529 34.16 -19.77 -1.87
N ASP A 530 33.64 -20.99 -1.83
CA ASP A 530 32.53 -21.37 -0.94
C ASP A 530 32.84 -21.18 0.54
N GLU A 531 34.06 -21.45 1.00
CA GLU A 531 34.47 -21.25 2.38
C GLU A 531 34.39 -19.75 2.76
N LEU A 532 34.94 -18.88 1.93
CA LEU A 532 34.86 -17.43 2.13
C LEU A 532 33.43 -16.96 2.12
N ARG A 533 32.61 -17.42 1.16
CA ARG A 533 31.21 -17.11 1.06
C ARG A 533 30.43 -17.46 2.34
N LEU A 534 30.59 -18.69 2.82
CA LEU A 534 29.93 -19.18 4.03
C LEU A 534 30.39 -18.41 5.28
N ARG A 535 31.68 -18.07 5.38
CA ARG A 535 32.20 -17.21 6.45
C ARG A 535 31.54 -15.81 6.42
N MET A 536 31.43 -15.19 5.24
CA MET A 536 30.79 -13.90 5.12
C MET A 536 29.28 -13.98 5.41
N ARG A 537 28.63 -15.06 4.99
CA ARG A 537 27.21 -15.31 5.30
C ARG A 537 26.99 -15.47 6.80
N ALA A 538 27.90 -16.17 7.51
CA ALA A 538 27.84 -16.44 8.95
C ALA A 538 28.37 -15.29 9.83
N SER A 539 28.94 -14.24 9.25
CA SER A 539 29.50 -13.12 9.99
C SER A 539 28.46 -12.45 10.88
N ARG A 540 28.85 -12.08 12.12
CA ARG A 540 28.04 -11.27 13.03
C ARG A 540 28.20 -9.78 12.77
N ARG A 541 29.19 -9.37 11.96
CA ARG A 541 29.40 -7.99 11.53
C ARG A 541 28.40 -7.62 10.43
N LYS A 542 27.12 -7.70 10.78
CA LYS A 542 25.99 -7.41 9.90
C LYS A 542 25.01 -6.47 10.56
N TRP A 543 24.28 -5.73 9.73
CA TRP A 543 23.21 -4.84 10.16
C TRP A 543 22.14 -5.63 10.94
N GLY A 544 21.70 -5.07 12.07
CA GLY A 544 20.70 -5.67 12.96
C GLY A 544 21.26 -6.33 14.21
N ASN A 545 22.58 -6.50 14.32
CA ASN A 545 23.26 -7.15 15.46
C ASN A 545 23.85 -6.15 16.49
N ASN A 546 23.44 -4.88 16.42
CA ASN A 546 24.02 -3.81 17.23
C ASN A 546 25.55 -3.68 17.11
N GLU A 547 26.07 -3.98 15.92
CA GLU A 547 27.49 -3.97 15.64
C GLU A 547 27.94 -2.52 15.27
N PRO A 548 28.98 -1.97 15.92
CA PRO A 548 29.36 -0.54 15.79
C PRO A 548 29.68 -0.11 14.34
N LEU A 549 30.38 -0.96 13.56
CA LEU A 549 30.74 -0.65 12.19
C LEU A 549 29.50 -0.56 11.30
N THR A 550 28.64 -1.59 11.32
CA THR A 550 27.45 -1.60 10.48
C THR A 550 26.43 -0.54 10.88
N ASN A 551 26.32 -0.22 12.17
CA ASN A 551 25.55 0.89 12.68
C ASN A 551 26.07 2.23 12.13
N LYS A 552 27.41 2.44 12.12
CA LYS A 552 28.02 3.64 11.50
C LYS A 552 27.76 3.70 10.01
N LEU A 553 28.03 2.62 9.28
CA LEU A 553 27.85 2.56 7.83
C LEU A 553 26.39 2.83 7.42
N LYS A 554 25.43 2.29 8.18
CA LYS A 554 24.00 2.51 7.93
C LYS A 554 23.58 3.97 8.16
N ARG A 555 24.04 4.55 9.26
CA ARG A 555 23.80 5.97 9.56
C ARG A 555 24.40 6.87 8.49
N ASP A 556 25.63 6.62 8.05
CA ASP A 556 26.31 7.44 7.04
C ASP A 556 25.65 7.27 5.67
N LEU A 557 25.24 6.06 5.31
CA LEU A 557 24.46 5.78 4.09
C LEU A 557 23.16 6.60 4.04
N TYR A 558 22.38 6.60 5.14
CA TYR A 558 21.12 7.34 5.18
C TYR A 558 21.33 8.85 5.25
N ARG A 559 22.39 9.32 5.93
CA ARG A 559 22.77 10.74 5.92
C ARG A 559 23.06 11.22 4.49
N VAL A 560 23.83 10.48 3.72
CA VAL A 560 24.12 10.81 2.30
C VAL A 560 22.87 10.75 1.46
N PHE A 561 22.05 9.71 1.62
CA PHE A 561 20.78 9.55 0.91
C PHE A 561 19.83 10.72 1.20
N GLY A 562 19.62 11.05 2.46
CA GLY A 562 18.76 12.16 2.88
C GLY A 562 19.28 13.52 2.38
N ALA A 563 20.57 13.78 2.51
CA ALA A 563 21.19 15.04 2.03
C ALA A 563 21.04 15.23 0.51
N ALA A 564 21.09 14.12 -0.24
CA ALA A 564 20.92 14.15 -1.69
C ALA A 564 19.47 14.33 -2.15
N VAL A 565 18.46 14.07 -1.29
CA VAL A 565 17.05 14.01 -1.68
C VAL A 565 16.17 15.02 -0.96
N ASN A 566 16.28 15.09 0.40
CA ASN A 566 15.30 15.79 1.24
C ASN A 566 15.21 17.29 0.94
N GLY A 567 13.99 17.76 0.76
CA GLY A 567 13.70 19.19 0.58
C GLY A 567 13.96 19.73 -0.83
N LYS A 568 14.57 18.94 -1.75
CA LYS A 568 14.73 19.35 -3.14
C LYS A 568 13.38 19.51 -3.84
N ALA A 569 13.23 20.53 -4.68
CA ALA A 569 11.99 20.78 -5.41
C ALA A 569 11.72 19.68 -6.45
N ASN A 570 10.46 19.25 -6.51
CA ASN A 570 9.93 18.42 -7.61
C ASN A 570 9.21 19.27 -8.65
N SER A 571 8.70 18.67 -9.72
CA SER A 571 7.98 19.39 -10.79
C SER A 571 6.48 19.53 -10.54
N ARG A 572 5.97 19.00 -9.43
CA ARG A 572 4.56 19.11 -9.03
C ARG A 572 4.29 20.24 -8.04
N GLY A 573 5.27 21.16 -7.86
CA GLY A 573 5.17 22.27 -6.89
C GLY A 573 5.42 21.87 -5.44
N GLY A 574 5.96 20.68 -5.21
CA GLY A 574 6.29 20.13 -3.89
C GLY A 574 7.77 19.80 -3.75
N LYS A 575 8.06 18.78 -2.92
CA LYS A 575 9.43 18.40 -2.55
C LYS A 575 9.64 16.90 -2.59
N PHE A 576 10.90 16.51 -2.78
CA PHE A 576 11.38 15.15 -2.61
C PHE A 576 11.73 14.83 -1.16
N PHE A 577 11.49 13.58 -0.74
CA PHE A 577 11.93 13.04 0.55
C PHE A 577 12.42 11.60 0.40
N ALA A 578 13.43 11.24 1.20
CA ALA A 578 14.00 9.90 1.24
C ALA A 578 13.20 8.99 2.17
N SER A 579 13.08 7.71 1.81
CA SER A 579 12.38 6.67 2.57
C SER A 579 13.24 5.42 2.76
N GLY A 580 13.06 4.75 3.90
CA GLY A 580 13.61 3.43 4.16
C GLY A 580 12.82 2.27 3.54
N HIS A 581 11.71 2.55 2.87
CA HIS A 581 10.80 1.56 2.30
C HIS A 581 11.34 0.96 0.99
N SER A 582 11.07 -0.33 0.76
CA SER A 582 11.53 -1.07 -0.43
C SER A 582 10.41 -1.69 -1.26
N ILE A 583 9.16 -1.69 -0.77
CA ILE A 583 8.05 -2.48 -1.34
C ILE A 583 8.52 -3.93 -1.52
N ASP A 584 8.21 -4.61 -2.62
CA ASP A 584 8.70 -5.94 -2.99
C ASP A 584 9.97 -5.90 -3.88
N PHE A 585 10.55 -4.69 -4.09
CA PHE A 585 11.75 -4.54 -4.89
C PHE A 585 13.01 -5.11 -4.26
N PHE A 586 13.03 -5.35 -2.95
CA PHE A 586 14.07 -6.17 -2.32
C PHE A 586 14.19 -7.56 -2.99
N TYR A 587 13.06 -8.14 -3.40
CA TYR A 587 12.99 -9.40 -4.11
C TYR A 587 13.21 -9.23 -5.62
N ILE A 588 12.48 -8.30 -6.26
CA ILE A 588 12.54 -8.08 -7.71
C ILE A 588 13.97 -7.68 -8.15
N MET A 589 14.57 -6.68 -7.49
CA MET A 589 15.92 -6.23 -7.81
C MET A 589 16.99 -7.26 -7.39
N GLY A 590 16.78 -7.97 -6.27
CA GLY A 590 17.68 -9.04 -5.83
C GLY A 590 17.86 -10.10 -6.89
N ARG A 591 16.77 -10.54 -7.52
CA ARG A 591 16.78 -11.54 -8.61
C ARG A 591 17.64 -11.15 -9.80
N HIS A 592 17.78 -9.86 -10.07
CA HIS A 592 18.50 -9.33 -11.23
C HIS A 592 19.86 -8.71 -10.89
N THR A 593 20.31 -8.80 -9.62
CA THR A 593 21.59 -8.27 -9.18
C THR A 593 22.59 -9.41 -8.95
N LYS A 594 23.84 -9.22 -9.43
CA LYS A 594 24.97 -10.15 -9.24
C LYS A 594 25.25 -10.40 -7.73
N ALA A 595 26.15 -11.32 -7.43
CA ALA A 595 26.61 -11.60 -6.07
C ALA A 595 27.15 -10.36 -5.36
N THR A 596 27.09 -10.36 -4.03
CA THR A 596 27.61 -9.27 -3.16
C THR A 596 28.53 -9.83 -2.08
N PRO A 597 29.53 -9.03 -1.60
CA PRO A 597 30.60 -9.49 -0.69
C PRO A 597 30.14 -10.05 0.65
N ASP A 598 28.91 -9.76 1.08
CA ASP A 598 28.31 -10.24 2.32
C ASP A 598 27.91 -11.75 2.32
N GLY A 599 28.29 -12.47 1.25
CA GLY A 599 27.99 -13.90 1.05
C GLY A 599 26.71 -14.18 0.26
N ARG A 600 26.02 -13.16 -0.24
CA ARG A 600 24.81 -13.29 -1.06
C ARG A 600 25.19 -13.72 -2.48
N MET A 601 24.52 -14.73 -2.99
CA MET A 601 24.65 -15.21 -4.38
C MET A 601 23.76 -14.38 -5.34
N LYS A 602 24.07 -14.46 -6.63
CA LYS A 602 23.23 -13.90 -7.69
C LYS A 602 21.80 -14.47 -7.59
N GLY A 603 20.83 -13.60 -7.64
CA GLY A 603 19.41 -14.01 -7.67
C GLY A 603 18.78 -14.22 -6.30
N GLU A 604 19.54 -14.17 -5.20
CA GLU A 604 18.97 -14.11 -3.85
C GLU A 604 18.38 -12.71 -3.58
N GLU A 605 17.40 -12.64 -2.68
CA GLU A 605 16.77 -11.39 -2.29
C GLU A 605 17.71 -10.50 -1.47
N PHE A 606 17.38 -9.22 -1.38
CA PHE A 606 18.04 -8.24 -0.51
C PHE A 606 17.41 -8.17 0.88
N SER A 607 18.02 -7.36 1.76
CA SER A 607 17.35 -6.86 2.96
C SER A 607 16.09 -6.08 2.61
N LYS A 608 15.02 -6.27 3.39
CA LYS A 608 13.71 -5.66 3.20
C LYS A 608 13.61 -4.38 4.03
N ASN A 609 13.11 -3.29 3.46
CA ASN A 609 12.92 -2.03 4.18
C ASN A 609 14.19 -1.62 4.95
N ILE A 610 14.06 -1.28 6.26
CA ILE A 610 15.25 -1.05 7.11
C ILE A 610 15.73 -2.32 7.81
N SER A 611 15.04 -3.44 7.64
CA SER A 611 15.33 -4.74 8.29
C SER A 611 16.68 -5.31 7.84
N PRO A 612 17.26 -6.24 8.60
CA PRO A 612 18.45 -7.00 8.20
C PRO A 612 18.26 -7.83 6.93
N ALA A 613 19.35 -8.24 6.31
CA ALA A 613 19.33 -9.26 5.27
C ALA A 613 18.83 -10.60 5.85
N PRO A 614 18.26 -11.50 5.04
CA PRO A 614 17.77 -12.79 5.52
C PRO A 614 18.83 -13.57 6.30
N GLY A 615 18.53 -13.94 7.56
CA GLY A 615 19.40 -14.66 8.47
C GLY A 615 20.61 -13.86 8.99
N ALA A 616 20.61 -12.53 8.88
CA ALA A 616 21.67 -11.67 9.38
C ALA A 616 21.51 -11.28 10.86
N ASP A 617 20.29 -11.17 11.36
CA ASP A 617 19.88 -10.71 12.69
C ASP A 617 20.01 -11.80 13.78
N ARG A 618 21.24 -12.19 14.09
CA ARG A 618 21.56 -13.32 14.97
C ARG A 618 21.62 -12.97 16.45
N GLU A 619 21.60 -11.69 16.81
CA GLU A 619 21.67 -11.22 18.20
C GLU A 619 20.28 -10.90 18.79
N GLY A 620 19.22 -11.24 18.03
CA GLY A 620 17.82 -11.17 18.45
C GLY A 620 17.18 -9.78 18.36
N PRO A 621 15.87 -9.69 18.69
CA PRO A 621 15.05 -8.48 18.47
C PRO A 621 15.55 -7.24 19.19
N THR A 622 16.13 -7.39 20.39
CA THR A 622 16.64 -6.26 21.18
C THR A 622 17.86 -5.62 20.50
N ALA A 623 18.78 -6.43 19.96
CA ALA A 623 19.94 -5.93 19.21
C ALA A 623 19.51 -5.23 17.92
N LEU A 624 18.48 -5.75 17.26
CA LEU A 624 17.90 -5.13 16.07
C LEU A 624 17.34 -3.74 16.37
N VAL A 625 16.52 -3.58 17.42
CA VAL A 625 16.01 -2.27 17.83
C VAL A 625 17.15 -1.33 18.24
N ALA A 626 18.21 -1.83 18.91
CA ALA A 626 19.40 -1.02 19.24
C ALA A 626 20.14 -0.55 17.98
N SER A 627 20.23 -1.39 16.93
CA SER A 627 20.79 -0.95 15.63
C SER A 627 19.97 0.18 15.00
N ILE A 628 18.64 0.11 15.06
CA ILE A 628 17.77 1.16 14.53
C ILE A 628 17.92 2.46 15.30
N ASN A 629 18.12 2.40 16.63
CA ASN A 629 18.43 3.58 17.44
C ASN A 629 19.73 4.30 17.03
N ALA A 630 20.62 3.62 16.32
CA ALA A 630 21.87 4.20 15.87
C ALA A 630 21.75 5.05 14.59
N ILE A 631 20.61 4.99 13.88
CA ILE A 631 20.36 5.80 12.69
C ILE A 631 19.62 7.09 13.06
N ASN A 632 19.80 8.15 12.27
CA ASN A 632 19.03 9.37 12.40
C ASN A 632 17.79 9.29 11.49
N THR A 633 16.63 9.10 12.09
CA THR A 633 15.36 8.92 11.36
C THR A 633 14.92 10.13 10.53
N ARG A 634 15.49 11.34 10.84
CA ARG A 634 15.23 12.55 10.05
C ARG A 634 15.89 12.53 8.68
N ASP A 635 16.87 11.66 8.47
CA ASP A 635 17.53 11.50 7.16
C ASP A 635 16.63 10.76 6.15
N ILE A 636 15.68 9.97 6.64
CA ILE A 636 14.72 9.20 5.83
C ILE A 636 13.27 9.41 6.32
N PRO A 637 12.75 10.64 6.29
CA PRO A 637 11.47 10.97 6.91
C PRO A 637 10.26 10.41 6.16
N GLY A 638 10.44 9.89 4.96
CA GLY A 638 9.37 9.32 4.16
C GLY A 638 8.73 8.09 4.81
N ASP A 639 9.54 7.15 5.31
CA ASP A 639 9.08 5.94 6.00
C ASP A 639 10.22 5.24 6.74
N ILE A 640 9.94 4.70 7.92
CA ILE A 640 10.86 3.88 8.71
C ILE A 640 10.13 2.63 9.16
N ILE A 641 10.37 1.53 8.47
CA ILE A 641 9.55 0.33 8.57
C ILE A 641 10.40 -0.87 8.95
N LEU A 642 9.98 -1.58 10.00
CA LEU A 642 10.61 -2.80 10.48
C LEU A 642 9.73 -4.02 10.23
N ASP A 643 10.22 -4.94 9.42
CA ASP A 643 9.71 -6.29 9.29
C ASP A 643 10.47 -7.21 10.25
N MET A 644 9.80 -7.71 11.26
CA MET A 644 10.43 -8.55 12.29
C MET A 644 9.98 -10.01 12.16
N MET A 645 10.94 -10.91 12.03
CA MET A 645 10.70 -12.35 12.15
C MET A 645 10.95 -12.76 13.60
N ILE A 646 10.00 -13.47 14.22
CA ILE A 646 10.12 -13.93 15.60
C ILE A 646 9.75 -15.42 15.67
N HIS A 647 10.56 -16.20 16.40
CA HIS A 647 10.22 -17.59 16.64
C HIS A 647 9.03 -17.70 17.63
N PRO A 648 8.00 -18.52 17.35
CA PRO A 648 6.80 -18.61 18.17
C PRO A 648 7.05 -18.90 19.65
N SER A 649 8.09 -19.69 19.98
CA SER A 649 8.42 -20.06 21.38
C SER A 649 8.86 -18.87 22.23
N THR A 650 9.35 -17.77 21.63
CA THR A 650 9.85 -16.60 22.38
C THR A 650 8.73 -15.65 22.84
N ILE A 651 7.53 -15.78 22.27
CA ILE A 651 6.40 -14.86 22.50
C ILE A 651 5.14 -15.59 23.00
N GLN A 652 5.30 -16.72 23.68
CA GLN A 652 4.19 -17.48 24.23
C GLN A 652 3.61 -16.83 25.52
N GLY A 653 2.33 -17.03 25.75
CA GLY A 653 1.62 -16.60 26.94
C GLY A 653 1.61 -15.07 27.14
N GLU A 654 1.31 -14.64 28.36
CA GLU A 654 1.25 -13.21 28.73
C GLU A 654 2.63 -12.53 28.69
N LYS A 655 3.69 -13.24 29.10
CA LYS A 655 5.06 -12.71 29.05
C LYS A 655 5.49 -12.43 27.63
N GLY A 656 5.08 -13.26 26.67
CA GLY A 656 5.35 -13.06 25.26
C GLY A 656 4.61 -11.84 24.71
N LEU A 657 3.34 -11.63 25.07
CA LEU A 657 2.59 -10.42 24.68
C LEU A 657 3.24 -9.15 25.25
N MET A 658 3.67 -9.19 26.52
CA MET A 658 4.38 -8.08 27.15
C MET A 658 5.69 -7.78 26.44
N ALA A 659 6.45 -8.80 26.04
CA ALA A 659 7.69 -8.62 25.28
C ALA A 659 7.43 -7.95 23.91
N MET A 660 6.39 -8.36 23.19
CA MET A 660 6.00 -7.72 21.94
C MET A 660 5.60 -6.25 22.14
N LYS A 661 4.83 -5.94 23.21
CA LYS A 661 4.46 -4.57 23.56
C LYS A 661 5.69 -3.71 23.82
N VAL A 662 6.63 -4.19 24.63
CA VAL A 662 7.89 -3.47 24.92
C VAL A 662 8.72 -3.25 23.64
N LEU A 663 8.78 -4.23 22.76
CA LEU A 663 9.48 -4.08 21.46
C LEU A 663 8.88 -2.96 20.61
N ILE A 664 7.55 -2.90 20.51
CA ILE A 664 6.84 -1.83 19.78
C ILE A 664 7.14 -0.47 20.41
N ASP A 665 6.99 -0.35 21.74
CA ASP A 665 7.21 0.89 22.45
C ASP A 665 8.65 1.41 22.26
N ARG A 666 9.65 0.53 22.36
CA ARG A 666 11.05 0.87 22.16
C ARG A 666 11.37 1.27 20.72
N TYR A 667 10.78 0.55 19.76
CA TYR A 667 10.96 0.86 18.35
C TYR A 667 10.35 2.23 17.98
N PHE A 668 9.15 2.54 18.46
CA PHE A 668 8.51 3.83 18.21
C PHE A 668 9.23 4.99 18.93
N ALA A 669 9.71 4.74 20.16
CA ALA A 669 10.55 5.72 20.87
C ALA A 669 11.85 6.03 20.12
N ALA A 670 12.38 5.06 19.36
CA ALA A 670 13.54 5.23 18.48
C ALA A 670 13.24 6.03 17.20
N GLY A 671 11.99 6.36 16.93
CA GLY A 671 11.55 7.06 15.74
C GLY A 671 11.12 6.14 14.58
N GLY A 672 11.00 4.82 14.81
CA GLY A 672 10.41 3.90 13.83
C GLY A 672 8.94 4.23 13.58
N CYS A 673 8.48 4.18 12.33
CA CYS A 673 7.12 4.59 11.96
C CYS A 673 6.13 3.42 11.93
N ALA A 674 6.54 2.26 11.42
CA ALA A 674 5.69 1.09 11.35
C ALA A 674 6.45 -0.20 11.64
N MET A 675 5.78 -1.13 12.30
CA MET A 675 6.30 -2.47 12.61
C MET A 675 5.25 -3.52 12.32
N HIS A 676 5.69 -4.66 11.81
CA HIS A 676 4.87 -5.85 11.77
C HIS A 676 5.69 -7.11 12.08
N PHE A 677 4.97 -8.17 12.47
CA PHE A 677 5.56 -9.43 12.89
C PHE A 677 5.24 -10.55 11.91
N ASN A 678 6.26 -11.34 11.59
CA ASN A 678 6.14 -12.67 11.04
C ASN A 678 6.54 -13.66 12.16
N VAL A 679 5.60 -14.48 12.59
CA VAL A 679 5.78 -15.37 13.76
C VAL A 679 5.72 -16.81 13.29
N PHE A 680 6.84 -17.37 12.84
CA PHE A 680 6.91 -18.73 12.29
C PHE A 680 8.13 -19.46 12.79
N SER A 681 8.04 -20.80 12.87
CA SER A 681 9.19 -21.67 12.89
C SER A 681 9.50 -22.17 11.47
N ALA A 682 10.76 -22.57 11.23
CA ALA A 682 11.14 -23.14 9.95
C ALA A 682 10.44 -24.49 9.70
N GLU A 683 10.20 -25.26 10.77
CA GLU A 683 9.48 -26.54 10.73
C GLU A 683 8.04 -26.36 10.27
N GLU A 684 7.32 -25.38 10.84
CA GLU A 684 5.93 -25.06 10.44
C GLU A 684 5.85 -24.67 8.96
N LEU A 685 6.77 -23.82 8.49
CA LEU A 685 6.77 -23.39 7.09
C LEU A 685 7.14 -24.53 6.12
N ARG A 686 8.01 -25.47 6.52
CA ARG A 686 8.29 -26.68 5.72
C ARG A 686 7.08 -27.61 5.68
N ASP A 687 6.44 -27.87 6.81
CA ASP A 687 5.22 -28.68 6.85
C ASP A 687 4.12 -28.04 5.97
N ALA A 688 3.97 -26.71 6.02
CA ALA A 688 3.03 -25.99 5.16
C ALA A 688 3.40 -26.03 3.66
N GLN A 689 4.68 -26.18 3.31
CA GLN A 689 5.11 -26.36 1.92
C GLN A 689 4.84 -27.79 1.42
N GLU A 690 5.00 -28.80 2.29
CA GLU A 690 4.78 -30.21 1.97
C GLU A 690 3.30 -30.60 2.02
N HIS A 691 2.51 -29.97 2.91
CA HIS A 691 1.09 -30.26 3.17
C HIS A 691 0.19 -29.03 3.06
N PRO A 692 0.13 -28.34 1.89
CA PRO A 692 -0.58 -27.08 1.71
C PRO A 692 -2.08 -27.14 2.07
N GLU A 693 -2.70 -28.30 1.96
CA GLU A 693 -4.11 -28.55 2.31
C GLU A 693 -4.42 -28.38 3.80
N ARG A 694 -3.43 -28.49 4.69
CA ARG A 694 -3.57 -28.25 6.14
C ARG A 694 -3.46 -26.78 6.51
N TYR A 695 -2.95 -25.97 5.59
CA TYR A 695 -2.56 -24.58 5.83
C TYR A 695 -3.25 -23.58 4.89
N GLU A 696 -4.49 -23.84 4.51
CA GLU A 696 -5.26 -22.99 3.58
C GLU A 696 -5.37 -21.52 4.02
N ASN A 697 -5.35 -21.29 5.34
CA ASN A 697 -5.50 -19.96 5.94
C ASN A 697 -4.18 -19.38 6.46
N LEU A 698 -3.05 -20.05 6.27
CA LEU A 698 -1.74 -19.55 6.67
C LEU A 698 -1.39 -18.32 5.82
N GLN A 699 -1.07 -17.21 6.49
CA GLN A 699 -0.72 -15.96 5.85
C GLN A 699 0.68 -15.53 6.28
N VAL A 700 1.47 -15.08 5.33
CA VAL A 700 2.77 -14.47 5.59
C VAL A 700 2.76 -13.01 5.16
N ARG A 701 3.52 -12.18 5.87
CA ARG A 701 3.67 -10.77 5.57
C ARG A 701 4.74 -10.56 4.51
N MET A 702 4.34 -10.17 3.30
CA MET A 702 5.29 -9.92 2.21
C MET A 702 6.09 -8.63 2.45
N CYS A 703 5.43 -7.51 2.52
CA CYS A 703 5.98 -6.20 2.84
C CYS A 703 4.90 -5.37 3.53
N GLY A 704 4.11 -4.61 2.91
CA GLY A 704 2.98 -3.89 3.49
C GLY A 704 1.66 -4.67 3.45
N TRP A 705 1.65 -5.92 3.05
CA TRP A 705 0.45 -6.73 2.89
C TRP A 705 0.71 -8.20 3.21
N ASN A 706 -0.36 -8.93 3.48
CA ASN A 706 -0.33 -10.37 3.67
C ASN A 706 -0.69 -11.11 2.37
N VAL A 707 -0.10 -12.28 2.22
CA VAL A 707 -0.39 -13.23 1.14
C VAL A 707 -0.65 -14.59 1.78
N ARG A 708 -1.55 -15.38 1.24
CA ARG A 708 -1.70 -16.78 1.64
C ARG A 708 -0.43 -17.54 1.26
N TRP A 709 0.05 -18.39 2.16
CA TRP A 709 1.24 -19.21 1.93
C TRP A 709 1.15 -20.00 0.62
N ASN A 710 -0.01 -20.58 0.35
CA ASN A 710 -0.26 -21.39 -0.83
C ASN A 710 -0.30 -20.59 -2.15
N ASP A 711 -0.45 -19.27 -2.09
CA ASP A 711 -0.39 -18.39 -3.27
C ASP A 711 1.06 -17.98 -3.63
N LEU A 712 2.04 -18.31 -2.78
CA LEU A 712 3.45 -18.01 -3.03
C LEU A 712 4.10 -19.04 -3.95
N SER A 713 5.02 -18.58 -4.80
CA SER A 713 5.91 -19.50 -5.53
C SER A 713 6.83 -20.24 -4.55
N LYS A 714 7.21 -21.47 -4.89
CA LYS A 714 8.14 -22.28 -4.08
C LYS A 714 9.41 -21.50 -3.70
N LYS A 715 9.98 -20.74 -4.61
CA LYS A 715 11.16 -19.92 -4.36
C LYS A 715 10.95 -18.86 -3.28
N LEU A 716 9.76 -18.25 -3.21
CA LEU A 716 9.43 -17.31 -2.13
C LEU A 716 9.20 -18.04 -0.81
N GLN A 717 8.56 -19.19 -0.83
CA GLN A 717 8.40 -20.04 0.35
C GLN A 717 9.77 -20.44 0.92
N ASP A 718 10.71 -20.88 0.07
CA ASP A 718 12.10 -21.22 0.48
C ASP A 718 12.81 -20.02 1.13
N ALA A 719 12.58 -18.80 0.64
CA ALA A 719 13.16 -17.58 1.23
C ALA A 719 12.60 -17.30 2.63
N TYR A 720 11.30 -17.54 2.87
CA TYR A 720 10.70 -17.43 4.21
C TYR A 720 11.22 -18.50 5.16
N ILE A 721 11.36 -19.74 4.70
CA ILE A 721 11.94 -20.85 5.49
C ILE A 721 13.37 -20.48 5.92
N LEU A 722 14.19 -20.03 4.98
CA LEU A 722 15.58 -19.62 5.27
C LEU A 722 15.66 -18.49 6.31
N ARG A 723 14.71 -17.52 6.26
CA ARG A 723 14.64 -16.46 7.27
C ARG A 723 14.28 -17.03 8.64
N ALA A 724 13.29 -17.94 8.70
CA ALA A 724 12.87 -18.56 9.94
C ALA A 724 13.98 -19.43 10.57
N GLU A 725 14.84 -20.07 9.76
CA GLU A 725 16.04 -20.81 10.21
C GLU A 725 17.07 -19.89 10.90
N GLY A 726 17.18 -18.64 10.45
CA GLY A 726 18.10 -17.64 11.00
C GLY A 726 17.66 -17.09 12.36
N VAL A 727 16.40 -17.27 12.74
CA VAL A 727 15.87 -16.74 14.01
C VAL A 727 16.35 -17.63 15.18
N LEU A 728 16.87 -16.99 16.24
CA LEU A 728 17.28 -17.69 17.44
C LEU A 728 16.10 -18.45 18.06
N GLN A 729 16.33 -19.75 18.29
CA GLN A 729 15.49 -20.54 19.21
C GLN A 729 16.01 -20.30 20.63
N PRO A 730 15.14 -20.22 21.67
CA PRO A 730 15.54 -20.00 23.05
C PRO A 730 16.37 -21.16 23.61
#